data_8b1e3ada60e6ce0e5afb7fa445e2a536
#
_entry.id   8b1e3ada60e6ce0e5afb7fa445e2a536
#
_cell.length_a   1.000
_cell.length_b   1.000
_cell.length_c   1.000
_cell.angle_alpha   90.00
_cell.angle_beta   90.00
_cell.angle_gamma   90.00
#
_symmetry.space_group_name_H-M   'P 1'
#
loop_
_entity.id
_entity.type
_entity.pdbx_description
1 polymer ?
#
loop_
_entity_poly.entity_id
_entity_poly.type
_entity_poly.pdbx_seq_one_letter_code
_entity_poly.pdbx_strand_id
1 'polypeptide(L)'
;MEKYIPQDIEKKWQGVWAESYADKTPDDNGKPPYYVLEMFPYPSGNLHMGHVRNYTIGDVIARYRRMNGYNVLHPMGFDAFGMPAENAAIKRNIPPAEWTYDNITNMEKQQKSLGLSYDWDREVATCHKDYYRWTQWIFELLYKRGLAYRKEAKVNWCDTCNTVLANEQVIDGQCWRCDHDVVKKDLKQWFFKITDYADQLLDDLKLLPGWPERVKTMQKNWIGRSEGAQFCFDIPEIGEKLDMFSTRVDTIFGTTFVVLAPEHRFVQRIIKGKKNEAQLQEYITLMKNQSDMERTSNEAEKTGMFTGAYAINPLNGEQVPIWIANYVLADYGTGAVMGVAGHDQRDFEFCKKYNIPIHYVISDPTGEYDYENATEAYTGEGVLMNSGEFDGLSIEEGKKAITKWLEAHNCGKGTVNFRLRDWLISRQRYWGAPIPVVYCEKCGEQLVPEEQLPVELPTDVAFTAGAVSPLATSEKFSHCTCPVCGGPATRETDTMDTFVCSSWYFLRYTDARNEKAPWSREKADHWMNVDQYIGGIEHAILHLMYSRFLMKVFRDAGLVEASEPFERLLTQGMVLKEGSKMSKSKGNVVSPEEILSKYGADTARLFILFAAPPERDLDWSDKGVEGSYRFLNRVWRIVHQFADIAKTAEVSKGIYSEADKALRLVEYTSVAKVTDDIQGDDGNYALNTAVSAVMEFVNAMHAYVGEDKGQLHADVADEANENLLRLLAPFTPHIAEELWSIIGKNGSVHTQEWPQTDAQALVVSTIELPVQINGKVRERIVVSADASVEAIKEQTLASDRIQTLIDGKNVVKFIVVPGKIINIVVK
;
A
#
# COMPACT_ATOMS: atom_id res chain seq x y z
N MET A 1 29.13 36.68 -8.88
CA MET A 1 28.34 35.47 -8.65
C MET A 1 26.87 35.83 -8.89
N GLU A 2 26.24 35.20 -9.88
CA GLU A 2 24.80 35.40 -10.15
C GLU A 2 23.97 34.83 -9.01
N LYS A 3 22.78 35.40 -8.83
CA LYS A 3 21.85 34.95 -7.78
C LYS A 3 21.15 33.65 -8.21
N TYR A 4 20.98 32.73 -7.29
CA TYR A 4 20.14 31.55 -7.51
C TYR A 4 18.68 31.95 -7.71
N ILE A 5 18.14 31.69 -8.90
CA ILE A 5 16.75 31.97 -9.30
C ILE A 5 16.14 30.63 -9.78
N PRO A 6 15.47 29.87 -8.90
CA PRO A 6 14.96 28.53 -9.24
C PRO A 6 14.10 28.51 -10.50
N GLN A 7 13.17 29.46 -10.64
CA GLN A 7 12.20 29.50 -11.73
C GLN A 7 12.84 29.58 -13.12
N ASP A 8 13.92 30.34 -13.26
CA ASP A 8 14.63 30.47 -14.54
C ASP A 8 15.42 29.19 -14.87
N ILE A 9 16.08 28.61 -13.86
CA ILE A 9 16.87 27.38 -13.97
C ILE A 9 15.96 26.19 -14.30
N GLU A 10 14.87 26.04 -13.56
CA GLU A 10 13.90 24.96 -13.73
C GLU A 10 13.26 24.99 -15.11
N LYS A 11 12.81 26.16 -15.55
CA LYS A 11 12.23 26.34 -16.88
C LYS A 11 13.21 26.01 -17.99
N LYS A 12 14.48 26.43 -17.85
CA LYS A 12 15.55 26.13 -18.80
C LYS A 12 15.73 24.63 -18.96
N TRP A 13 15.95 23.92 -17.85
CA TRP A 13 16.30 22.51 -17.91
C TRP A 13 15.11 21.62 -18.27
N GLN A 14 13.90 21.93 -17.82
CA GLN A 14 12.68 21.24 -18.27
C GLN A 14 12.52 21.34 -19.78
N GLY A 15 12.82 22.48 -20.39
CA GLY A 15 12.84 22.65 -21.84
C GLY A 15 13.89 21.77 -22.53
N VAL A 16 15.13 21.78 -22.01
CA VAL A 16 16.22 20.96 -22.56
C VAL A 16 15.92 19.46 -22.47
N TRP A 17 15.41 18.99 -21.33
CA TRP A 17 15.07 17.59 -21.16
C TRP A 17 13.92 17.14 -22.05
N ALA A 18 12.90 17.98 -22.24
CA ALA A 18 11.80 17.71 -23.15
C ALA A 18 12.24 17.61 -24.61
N GLU A 19 13.11 18.51 -25.06
CA GLU A 19 13.64 18.53 -26.42
C GLU A 19 14.60 17.37 -26.72
N SER A 20 15.38 16.96 -25.72
CA SER A 20 16.35 15.86 -25.86
C SER A 20 15.76 14.46 -25.64
N TYR A 21 14.50 14.35 -25.25
CA TYR A 21 13.88 13.07 -24.83
C TYR A 21 14.74 12.33 -23.78
N ALA A 22 15.27 13.09 -22.81
CA ALA A 22 16.27 12.59 -21.85
C ALA A 22 15.79 11.40 -21.02
N ASP A 23 14.48 11.32 -20.77
CA ASP A 23 13.85 10.30 -19.90
C ASP A 23 13.22 9.15 -20.66
N LYS A 24 13.37 9.10 -22.00
CA LYS A 24 12.85 8.02 -22.83
C LYS A 24 13.59 6.72 -22.55
N THR A 25 12.82 5.67 -22.27
CA THR A 25 13.33 4.34 -21.95
C THR A 25 13.33 3.47 -23.20
N PRO A 26 14.50 3.04 -23.73
CA PRO A 26 14.56 2.07 -24.80
C PRO A 26 14.07 0.70 -24.32
N ASP A 27 13.46 -0.09 -25.20
CA ASP A 27 12.96 -1.42 -24.86
C ASP A 27 14.10 -2.33 -24.38
N ASP A 28 15.26 -2.27 -25.05
CA ASP A 28 16.51 -2.93 -24.65
C ASP A 28 17.70 -2.06 -25.07
N ASN A 29 18.68 -1.90 -24.20
CA ASN A 29 19.94 -1.20 -24.48
C ASN A 29 21.17 -1.98 -23.96
N GLY A 30 21.01 -3.26 -23.64
CA GLY A 30 22.06 -4.13 -23.11
C GLY A 30 22.39 -3.90 -21.62
N LYS A 31 21.67 -3.00 -20.95
CA LYS A 31 21.76 -2.77 -19.50
C LYS A 31 20.70 -3.58 -18.77
N PRO A 32 20.94 -3.96 -17.52
CA PRO A 32 19.92 -4.66 -16.73
C PRO A 32 18.66 -3.78 -16.58
N PRO A 33 17.46 -4.34 -16.76
CA PRO A 33 16.22 -3.60 -16.59
C PRO A 33 15.97 -3.27 -15.11
N TYR A 34 15.29 -2.17 -14.86
CA TYR A 34 14.78 -1.80 -13.54
C TYR A 34 13.48 -1.01 -13.70
N TYR A 35 12.40 -1.48 -13.12
CA TYR A 35 11.09 -0.89 -13.26
C TYR A 35 10.65 -0.19 -11.97
N VAL A 36 10.60 1.13 -11.99
CA VAL A 36 10.06 1.97 -10.90
C VAL A 36 8.67 2.43 -11.28
N LEU A 37 7.71 2.28 -10.39
CA LEU A 37 6.33 2.66 -10.66
C LEU A 37 5.67 3.23 -9.40
N GLU A 38 5.06 4.39 -9.53
CA GLU A 38 4.15 4.96 -8.54
C GLU A 38 2.70 4.74 -8.96
N MET A 39 1.81 4.67 -7.96
CA MET A 39 0.39 4.67 -8.24
C MET A 39 0.00 5.96 -8.96
N PHE A 40 -0.58 5.81 -10.15
CA PHE A 40 -0.99 6.94 -10.97
C PHE A 40 -2.21 7.67 -10.39
N PRO A 41 -2.35 8.99 -10.64
CA PRO A 41 -3.38 9.81 -10.01
C PRO A 41 -4.74 9.66 -10.67
N TYR A 42 -5.80 9.96 -9.89
CA TYR A 42 -7.14 10.24 -10.42
C TYR A 42 -7.22 11.69 -10.90
N PRO A 43 -7.50 11.96 -12.19
CA PRO A 43 -7.58 13.31 -12.72
C PRO A 43 -8.90 14.01 -12.34
N SER A 44 -9.10 14.21 -11.04
CA SER A 44 -10.30 14.84 -10.46
C SER A 44 -10.06 16.27 -9.93
N GLY A 45 -8.89 16.83 -10.18
CA GLY A 45 -8.45 18.16 -9.75
C GLY A 45 -6.92 18.29 -9.79
N ASN A 46 -6.37 19.32 -9.16
CA ASN A 46 -4.92 19.53 -9.09
C ASN A 46 -4.23 18.48 -8.23
N LEU A 47 -2.93 18.28 -8.48
CA LEU A 47 -2.06 17.54 -7.58
C LEU A 47 -2.09 18.14 -6.17
N HIS A 48 -1.87 17.32 -5.16
CA HIS A 48 -1.67 17.73 -3.78
C HIS A 48 -0.29 17.27 -3.26
N MET A 49 0.11 17.75 -2.11
CA MET A 49 1.46 17.48 -1.58
C MET A 49 1.75 15.99 -1.33
N GLY A 50 0.72 15.17 -1.14
CA GLY A 50 0.87 13.70 -1.10
C GLY A 50 1.32 13.10 -2.43
N HIS A 51 0.80 13.61 -3.56
CA HIS A 51 1.27 13.24 -4.90
C HIS A 51 2.72 13.69 -5.11
N VAL A 52 3.04 14.94 -4.73
CA VAL A 52 4.43 15.45 -4.84
C VAL A 52 5.39 14.55 -4.09
N ARG A 53 5.00 14.10 -2.89
CA ARG A 53 5.82 13.17 -2.08
C ARG A 53 6.02 11.83 -2.78
N ASN A 54 4.92 11.21 -3.22
CA ASN A 54 4.96 9.92 -3.89
C ASN A 54 5.90 9.92 -5.10
N TYR A 55 5.66 10.86 -6.00
CA TYR A 55 6.37 10.95 -7.27
C TYR A 55 7.83 11.38 -7.10
N THR A 56 8.12 12.24 -6.11
CA THR A 56 9.50 12.62 -5.82
C THR A 56 10.32 11.45 -5.28
N ILE A 57 9.74 10.59 -4.44
CA ILE A 57 10.43 9.38 -3.93
C ILE A 57 10.80 8.45 -5.09
N GLY A 58 9.84 8.17 -5.98
CA GLY A 58 10.09 7.29 -7.14
C GLY A 58 11.11 7.88 -8.10
N ASP A 59 11.05 9.19 -8.35
CA ASP A 59 12.01 9.88 -9.21
C ASP A 59 13.45 9.82 -8.67
N VAL A 60 13.63 9.93 -7.35
CA VAL A 60 14.95 9.75 -6.71
C VAL A 60 15.50 8.35 -6.99
N ILE A 61 14.66 7.32 -6.81
CA ILE A 61 15.05 5.93 -7.04
C ILE A 61 15.37 5.71 -8.53
N ALA A 62 14.52 6.21 -9.44
CA ALA A 62 14.72 6.08 -10.87
C ALA A 62 16.04 6.72 -11.33
N ARG A 63 16.34 7.95 -10.91
CA ARG A 63 17.59 8.66 -11.23
C ARG A 63 18.80 7.93 -10.66
N TYR A 64 18.74 7.52 -9.39
CA TYR A 64 19.80 6.75 -8.76
C TYR A 64 20.11 5.45 -9.52
N ARG A 65 19.08 4.68 -9.91
CA ARG A 65 19.28 3.44 -10.68
C ARG A 65 19.85 3.70 -12.07
N ARG A 66 19.45 4.75 -12.78
CA ARG A 66 20.05 5.14 -14.06
C ARG A 66 21.54 5.47 -13.91
N MET A 67 21.92 6.23 -12.88
CA MET A 67 23.31 6.55 -12.58
C MET A 67 24.13 5.31 -12.16
N ASN A 68 23.50 4.24 -11.71
CA ASN A 68 24.11 2.95 -11.42
C ASN A 68 24.07 1.96 -12.61
N GLY A 69 23.79 2.44 -13.81
CA GLY A 69 23.92 1.68 -15.03
C GLY A 69 22.74 0.80 -15.41
N TYR A 70 21.56 0.98 -14.80
CA TYR A 70 20.35 0.28 -15.18
C TYR A 70 19.63 0.94 -16.37
N ASN A 71 18.90 0.13 -17.13
CA ASN A 71 17.87 0.59 -18.05
C ASN A 71 16.58 0.75 -17.24
N VAL A 72 16.16 1.98 -16.96
CA VAL A 72 15.08 2.25 -16.02
C VAL A 72 13.78 2.58 -16.74
N LEU A 73 12.76 1.76 -16.56
CA LEU A 73 11.38 2.05 -16.95
C LEU A 73 10.71 2.83 -15.83
N HIS A 74 10.40 4.10 -16.09
CA HIS A 74 9.73 5.00 -15.14
C HIS A 74 8.58 5.74 -15.84
N PRO A 75 7.43 5.09 -16.04
CA PRO A 75 6.30 5.63 -16.77
C PRO A 75 5.33 6.36 -15.84
N MET A 76 4.45 7.17 -16.43
CA MET A 76 3.34 7.81 -15.73
C MET A 76 2.08 7.79 -16.60
N GLY A 77 0.92 7.95 -15.99
CA GLY A 77 -0.38 8.01 -16.64
C GLY A 77 -1.48 8.43 -15.66
N PHE A 78 -2.73 8.08 -16.00
CA PHE A 78 -3.89 8.57 -15.24
C PHE A 78 -4.94 7.47 -15.07
N ASP A 79 -5.38 7.24 -13.83
CA ASP A 79 -6.58 6.44 -13.54
C ASP A 79 -7.80 7.33 -13.75
N ALA A 80 -8.22 7.41 -15.01
CA ALA A 80 -9.09 8.48 -15.50
C ALA A 80 -10.57 8.11 -15.52
N PHE A 81 -10.93 6.84 -15.35
CA PHE A 81 -12.30 6.39 -15.20
C PHE A 81 -12.75 6.35 -13.73
N GLY A 82 -14.06 6.31 -13.52
CA GLY A 82 -14.70 6.04 -12.24
C GLY A 82 -15.27 7.26 -11.53
N MET A 83 -15.83 6.99 -10.37
CA MET A 83 -16.58 7.94 -9.55
C MET A 83 -15.86 9.25 -9.20
N PRO A 84 -14.53 9.26 -8.94
CA PRO A 84 -13.85 10.50 -8.57
C PRO A 84 -13.98 11.60 -9.62
N ALA A 85 -13.69 11.27 -10.88
CA ALA A 85 -13.79 12.21 -11.99
C ALA A 85 -15.25 12.56 -12.32
N GLU A 86 -16.13 11.55 -12.39
CA GLU A 86 -17.54 11.75 -12.70
C GLU A 86 -18.26 12.62 -11.66
N ASN A 87 -18.09 12.35 -10.38
CA ASN A 87 -18.70 13.16 -9.32
C ASN A 87 -18.18 14.60 -9.31
N ALA A 88 -16.90 14.80 -9.62
CA ALA A 88 -16.33 16.14 -9.74
C ALA A 88 -16.90 16.92 -10.94
N ALA A 89 -17.12 16.23 -12.05
CA ALA A 89 -17.73 16.79 -13.26
C ALA A 89 -19.22 17.15 -13.05
N ILE A 90 -20.00 16.23 -12.48
CA ILE A 90 -21.42 16.45 -12.16
C ILE A 90 -21.60 17.66 -11.25
N LYS A 91 -20.81 17.79 -10.18
CA LYS A 91 -20.86 18.94 -9.25
C LYS A 91 -20.60 20.27 -9.94
N ARG A 92 -19.88 20.28 -11.07
CA ARG A 92 -19.55 21.46 -11.86
C ARG A 92 -20.43 21.66 -13.08
N ASN A 93 -21.34 20.73 -13.34
CA ASN A 93 -22.18 20.68 -14.52
C ASN A 93 -21.36 20.70 -15.84
N ILE A 94 -20.28 19.93 -15.86
CA ILE A 94 -19.38 19.73 -17.00
C ILE A 94 -19.45 18.26 -17.41
N PRO A 95 -19.40 17.92 -18.72
CA PRO A 95 -19.31 16.53 -19.16
C PRO A 95 -18.10 15.81 -18.54
N PRO A 96 -18.21 14.57 -18.04
CA PRO A 96 -17.10 13.84 -17.40
C PRO A 96 -15.86 13.72 -18.28
N ALA A 97 -16.02 13.51 -19.60
CA ALA A 97 -14.90 13.44 -20.53
C ALA A 97 -14.12 14.76 -20.58
N GLU A 98 -14.80 15.87 -20.80
CA GLU A 98 -14.19 17.22 -20.87
C GLU A 98 -13.43 17.52 -19.57
N TRP A 99 -14.09 17.38 -18.42
CA TRP A 99 -13.49 17.58 -17.13
C TRP A 99 -12.24 16.71 -16.92
N THR A 100 -12.29 15.44 -17.32
CA THR A 100 -11.20 14.50 -17.13
C THR A 100 -10.00 14.84 -18.00
N TYR A 101 -10.21 15.14 -19.30
CA TYR A 101 -9.12 15.51 -20.21
C TYR A 101 -8.44 16.82 -19.81
N ASP A 102 -9.20 17.80 -19.36
CA ASP A 102 -8.65 19.06 -18.85
C ASP A 102 -7.75 18.82 -17.62
N ASN A 103 -8.20 17.95 -16.71
CA ASN A 103 -7.40 17.61 -15.54
C ASN A 103 -6.17 16.76 -15.87
N ILE A 104 -6.24 15.84 -16.83
CA ILE A 104 -5.06 15.10 -17.34
C ILE A 104 -4.00 16.11 -17.81
N THR A 105 -4.38 17.01 -18.73
CA THR A 105 -3.47 18.03 -19.27
C THR A 105 -2.87 18.89 -18.17
N ASN A 106 -3.66 19.29 -17.18
CA ASN A 106 -3.19 20.12 -16.08
C ASN A 106 -2.25 19.35 -15.14
N MET A 107 -2.58 18.11 -14.78
CA MET A 107 -1.73 17.28 -13.93
C MET A 107 -0.40 16.93 -14.60
N GLU A 108 -0.41 16.62 -15.90
CA GLU A 108 0.81 16.39 -16.68
C GLU A 108 1.74 17.61 -16.62
N LYS A 109 1.18 18.82 -16.82
CA LYS A 109 1.94 20.06 -16.67
C LYS A 109 2.50 20.23 -15.26
N GLN A 110 1.72 19.93 -14.23
CA GLN A 110 2.18 20.01 -12.83
C GLN A 110 3.30 19.00 -12.55
N GLN A 111 3.20 17.76 -13.05
CA GLN A 111 4.24 16.74 -12.92
C GLN A 111 5.52 17.13 -13.66
N LYS A 112 5.42 17.64 -14.87
CA LYS A 112 6.57 18.17 -15.63
C LYS A 112 7.25 19.33 -14.90
N SER A 113 6.48 20.20 -14.26
CA SER A 113 7.04 21.33 -13.50
C SER A 113 7.81 20.91 -12.23
N LEU A 114 7.60 19.68 -11.73
CA LEU A 114 8.36 19.09 -10.64
C LEU A 114 9.71 18.51 -11.09
N GLY A 115 9.97 18.45 -12.41
CA GLY A 115 11.18 17.87 -12.98
C GLY A 115 11.26 16.37 -12.80
N LEU A 116 10.13 15.68 -12.85
CA LEU A 116 10.06 14.21 -12.72
C LEU A 116 10.53 13.56 -14.03
N SER A 117 11.33 12.52 -13.93
CA SER A 117 11.98 11.84 -15.05
C SER A 117 11.13 10.70 -15.62
N TYR A 118 9.88 11.02 -16.00
CA TYR A 118 8.97 10.06 -16.59
C TYR A 118 9.16 9.88 -18.09
N ASP A 119 9.03 8.65 -18.56
CA ASP A 119 8.91 8.33 -19.99
C ASP A 119 7.47 8.61 -20.46
N TRP A 120 7.22 9.83 -20.90
CA TRP A 120 5.92 10.30 -21.39
C TRP A 120 5.48 9.62 -22.69
N ASP A 121 6.39 9.01 -23.46
CA ASP A 121 6.02 8.23 -24.64
C ASP A 121 5.20 6.97 -24.26
N ARG A 122 5.28 6.56 -23.00
CA ARG A 122 4.51 5.43 -22.47
C ARG A 122 3.28 5.84 -21.65
N GLU A 123 2.92 7.12 -21.67
CA GLU A 123 1.73 7.61 -20.97
C GLU A 123 0.48 6.81 -21.35
N VAL A 124 -0.35 6.47 -20.36
CA VAL A 124 -1.66 5.85 -20.54
C VAL A 124 -2.71 6.59 -19.74
N ALA A 125 -3.94 6.62 -20.22
CA ALA A 125 -5.09 7.03 -19.44
C ALA A 125 -6.19 5.98 -19.56
N THR A 126 -6.72 5.54 -18.43
CA THR A 126 -7.68 4.42 -18.41
C THR A 126 -8.97 4.71 -19.17
N CYS A 127 -9.29 6.00 -19.43
CA CYS A 127 -10.44 6.42 -20.22
C CYS A 127 -10.17 6.51 -21.73
N HIS A 128 -8.93 6.31 -22.17
CA HIS A 128 -8.61 6.29 -23.60
C HIS A 128 -9.10 5.00 -24.26
N LYS A 129 -9.61 5.10 -25.49
CA LYS A 129 -10.17 3.96 -26.24
C LYS A 129 -9.15 2.85 -26.47
N ASP A 130 -7.90 3.20 -26.70
CA ASP A 130 -6.77 2.30 -26.89
C ASP A 130 -6.34 1.60 -25.60
N TYR A 131 -6.78 2.10 -24.43
CA TYR A 131 -6.60 1.48 -23.13
C TYR A 131 -7.82 0.64 -22.73
N TYR A 132 -9.02 1.24 -22.61
CA TYR A 132 -10.15 0.48 -22.06
C TYR A 132 -10.71 -0.59 -23.01
N ARG A 133 -10.37 -0.56 -24.31
CA ARG A 133 -10.54 -1.70 -25.20
C ARG A 133 -9.95 -2.98 -24.59
N TRP A 134 -8.77 -2.86 -24.00
CA TRP A 134 -8.08 -4.00 -23.41
C TRP A 134 -8.64 -4.35 -22.03
N THR A 135 -9.16 -3.41 -21.29
CA THR A 135 -9.92 -3.70 -20.06
C THR A 135 -11.18 -4.52 -20.39
N GLN A 136 -11.87 -4.20 -21.48
CA GLN A 136 -13.02 -4.99 -21.97
C GLN A 136 -12.58 -6.38 -22.45
N TRP A 137 -11.48 -6.48 -23.15
CA TRP A 137 -10.90 -7.75 -23.56
C TRP A 137 -10.50 -8.62 -22.35
N ILE A 138 -9.96 -8.03 -21.28
CA ILE A 138 -9.66 -8.74 -20.03
C ILE A 138 -10.95 -9.28 -19.40
N PHE A 139 -12.05 -8.52 -19.40
CA PHE A 139 -13.34 -9.04 -18.96
C PHE A 139 -13.74 -10.28 -19.77
N GLU A 140 -13.63 -10.25 -21.10
CA GLU A 140 -13.93 -11.38 -21.95
C GLU A 140 -13.02 -12.59 -21.70
N LEU A 141 -11.73 -12.35 -21.44
CA LEU A 141 -10.79 -13.39 -21.04
C LEU A 141 -11.26 -14.10 -19.76
N LEU A 142 -11.63 -13.33 -18.72
CA LEU A 142 -12.14 -13.88 -17.48
C LEU A 142 -13.47 -14.62 -17.71
N TYR A 143 -14.36 -14.09 -18.53
CA TYR A 143 -15.63 -14.73 -18.87
C TYR A 143 -15.42 -16.09 -19.58
N LYS A 144 -14.59 -16.12 -20.60
CA LYS A 144 -14.22 -17.35 -21.36
C LYS A 144 -13.58 -18.41 -20.46
N ARG A 145 -12.92 -18.00 -19.39
CA ARG A 145 -12.30 -18.88 -18.38
C ARG A 145 -13.25 -19.26 -17.24
N GLY A 146 -14.49 -18.79 -17.26
CA GLY A 146 -15.49 -19.03 -16.20
C GLY A 146 -15.22 -18.26 -14.90
N LEU A 147 -14.35 -17.25 -14.94
CA LEU A 147 -13.97 -16.38 -13.82
C LEU A 147 -14.83 -15.11 -13.73
N ALA A 148 -15.57 -14.76 -14.77
CA ALA A 148 -16.56 -13.70 -14.74
C ALA A 148 -17.98 -14.31 -14.87
N TYR A 149 -18.90 -13.88 -14.01
CA TYR A 149 -20.26 -14.41 -14.01
C TYR A 149 -21.26 -13.39 -13.44
N ARG A 150 -22.53 -13.59 -13.73
CA ARG A 150 -23.62 -12.72 -13.28
C ARG A 150 -24.58 -13.47 -12.37
N LYS A 151 -24.90 -12.89 -11.24
CA LYS A 151 -25.89 -13.43 -10.30
C LYS A 151 -26.71 -12.33 -9.62
N GLU A 152 -27.89 -12.69 -9.15
CA GLU A 152 -28.65 -11.89 -8.19
C GLU A 152 -28.02 -12.05 -6.80
N ALA A 153 -27.70 -10.93 -6.15
CA ALA A 153 -27.07 -10.90 -4.85
C ALA A 153 -27.49 -9.66 -4.06
N LYS A 154 -27.45 -9.78 -2.74
CA LYS A 154 -27.48 -8.60 -1.86
C LYS A 154 -26.15 -7.88 -1.97
N VAL A 155 -26.19 -6.67 -2.49
CA VAL A 155 -24.99 -5.85 -2.72
C VAL A 155 -25.02 -4.61 -1.85
N ASN A 156 -23.84 -4.09 -1.56
CA ASN A 156 -23.69 -2.81 -0.89
C ASN A 156 -24.08 -1.69 -1.85
N TRP A 157 -24.99 -0.85 -1.43
CA TRP A 157 -25.49 0.27 -2.23
C TRP A 157 -25.27 1.58 -1.51
N CYS A 158 -24.70 2.56 -2.17
CA CYS A 158 -24.59 3.94 -1.70
C CYS A 158 -25.66 4.80 -2.37
N ASP A 159 -26.65 5.27 -1.62
CA ASP A 159 -27.71 6.14 -2.16
C ASP A 159 -27.18 7.49 -2.63
N THR A 160 -26.13 8.01 -1.99
CA THR A 160 -25.51 9.29 -2.36
C THR A 160 -24.71 9.18 -3.67
N CYS A 161 -23.96 8.10 -3.84
CA CYS A 161 -23.19 7.85 -5.06
C CYS A 161 -24.04 7.18 -6.14
N ASN A 162 -25.24 6.70 -5.79
CA ASN A 162 -26.19 5.99 -6.64
C ASN A 162 -25.54 4.80 -7.40
N THR A 163 -24.84 3.96 -6.68
CA THR A 163 -24.11 2.81 -7.26
C THR A 163 -23.85 1.73 -6.23
N VAL A 164 -23.58 0.53 -6.71
CA VAL A 164 -23.07 -0.56 -5.87
C VAL A 164 -21.61 -0.37 -5.53
N LEU A 165 -21.21 -0.95 -4.40
CA LEU A 165 -19.86 -0.95 -3.89
C LEU A 165 -19.40 -2.39 -3.66
N ALA A 166 -18.13 -2.68 -4.00
CA ALA A 166 -17.49 -3.90 -3.55
C ALA A 166 -17.33 -3.88 -2.02
N ASN A 167 -17.17 -5.05 -1.40
CA ASN A 167 -17.05 -5.12 0.06
C ASN A 167 -15.86 -4.31 0.59
N GLU A 168 -14.78 -4.32 -0.17
CA GLU A 168 -13.54 -3.58 0.11
C GLU A 168 -13.72 -2.05 0.05
N GLN A 169 -14.80 -1.58 -0.58
CA GLN A 169 -15.15 -0.17 -0.71
C GLN A 169 -16.12 0.31 0.38
N VAL A 170 -16.40 -0.54 1.37
CA VAL A 170 -17.21 -0.19 2.54
C VAL A 170 -16.30 -0.18 3.77
N ILE A 171 -16.13 0.97 4.37
CA ILE A 171 -15.27 1.19 5.55
C ILE A 171 -16.19 1.58 6.70
N ASP A 172 -16.19 0.80 7.77
CA ASP A 172 -17.02 1.04 8.95
C ASP A 172 -18.53 1.26 8.63
N GLY A 173 -19.07 0.49 7.65
CA GLY A 173 -20.44 0.61 7.22
C GLY A 173 -20.71 1.78 6.27
N GLN A 174 -19.71 2.58 5.94
CA GLN A 174 -19.82 3.77 5.12
C GLN A 174 -19.15 3.60 3.76
N CYS A 175 -19.60 4.39 2.79
CA CYS A 175 -19.01 4.45 1.48
C CYS A 175 -17.60 5.07 1.55
N TRP A 176 -16.58 4.38 1.10
CA TRP A 176 -15.17 4.83 1.06
C TRP A 176 -14.97 6.21 0.40
N ARG A 177 -15.96 6.65 -0.41
CA ARG A 177 -15.86 7.85 -1.24
C ARG A 177 -16.59 9.06 -0.69
N CYS A 178 -17.76 8.87 -0.07
CA CYS A 178 -18.63 9.98 0.36
C CYS A 178 -19.00 9.94 1.84
N ASP A 179 -18.50 8.95 2.58
CA ASP A 179 -18.68 8.76 4.02
C ASP A 179 -20.16 8.65 4.45
N HIS A 180 -21.09 8.34 3.50
CA HIS A 180 -22.50 8.06 3.82
C HIS A 180 -22.73 6.59 4.08
N ASP A 181 -23.71 6.28 4.90
CA ASP A 181 -24.06 4.93 5.26
C ASP A 181 -24.47 4.11 4.01
N VAL A 182 -24.04 2.86 4.00
CA VAL A 182 -24.29 1.91 2.92
C VAL A 182 -25.46 1.01 3.28
N VAL A 183 -26.38 0.84 2.34
CA VAL A 183 -27.54 -0.05 2.48
C VAL A 183 -27.39 -1.32 1.64
N LYS A 184 -28.17 -2.37 1.93
CA LYS A 184 -28.19 -3.58 1.11
C LYS A 184 -29.35 -3.53 0.11
N LYS A 185 -29.07 -3.85 -1.17
CA LYS A 185 -30.10 -4.00 -2.22
C LYS A 185 -29.91 -5.32 -2.94
N ASP A 186 -31.02 -5.97 -3.33
CA ASP A 186 -30.99 -7.17 -4.17
C ASP A 186 -30.90 -6.75 -5.64
N LEU A 187 -29.78 -7.01 -6.28
CA LEU A 187 -29.50 -6.64 -7.67
C LEU A 187 -28.78 -7.77 -8.41
N LYS A 188 -29.04 -7.89 -9.71
CA LYS A 188 -28.36 -8.82 -10.59
C LYS A 188 -27.09 -8.16 -11.14
N GLN A 189 -25.91 -8.62 -10.72
CA GLN A 189 -24.63 -7.95 -10.92
C GLN A 189 -23.55 -8.91 -11.41
N TRP A 190 -22.50 -8.34 -12.00
CA TRP A 190 -21.31 -9.06 -12.45
C TRP A 190 -20.25 -9.15 -11.35
N PHE A 191 -19.60 -10.31 -11.29
CA PHE A 191 -18.55 -10.65 -10.35
C PHE A 191 -17.36 -11.29 -11.04
N PHE A 192 -16.16 -11.05 -10.52
CA PHE A 192 -14.97 -11.86 -10.79
C PHE A 192 -14.74 -12.83 -9.65
N LYS A 193 -14.44 -14.10 -9.98
CA LYS A 193 -14.18 -15.17 -9.01
C LYS A 193 -12.78 -15.08 -8.43
N ILE A 194 -12.49 -14.02 -7.67
CA ILE A 194 -11.22 -13.89 -6.95
C ILE A 194 -11.06 -15.00 -5.91
N THR A 195 -12.16 -15.57 -5.41
CA THR A 195 -12.14 -16.65 -4.44
C THR A 195 -11.52 -17.95 -4.98
N ASP A 196 -11.57 -18.20 -6.29
CA ASP A 196 -10.91 -19.35 -6.93
C ASP A 196 -9.36 -19.27 -6.81
N TYR A 197 -8.82 -18.09 -6.51
CA TYR A 197 -7.41 -17.83 -6.28
C TYR A 197 -7.06 -17.56 -4.81
N ALA A 198 -8.01 -17.71 -3.88
CA ALA A 198 -7.83 -17.30 -2.48
C ALA A 198 -6.66 -18.02 -1.80
N ASP A 199 -6.52 -19.35 -1.96
CA ASP A 199 -5.39 -20.11 -1.42
C ASP A 199 -4.07 -19.61 -2.02
N GLN A 200 -4.00 -19.42 -3.34
CA GLN A 200 -2.80 -18.98 -4.01
C GLN A 200 -2.42 -17.54 -3.62
N LEU A 201 -3.41 -16.63 -3.49
CA LEU A 201 -3.19 -15.28 -3.00
C LEU A 201 -2.62 -15.26 -1.58
N LEU A 202 -3.04 -16.21 -0.74
CA LEU A 202 -2.54 -16.36 0.62
C LEU A 202 -1.14 -16.99 0.65
N ASP A 203 -0.95 -18.09 -0.05
CA ASP A 203 0.30 -18.85 -0.04
C ASP A 203 1.45 -18.06 -0.67
N ASP A 204 1.17 -17.30 -1.72
CA ASP A 204 2.18 -16.52 -2.45
C ASP A 204 2.57 -15.22 -1.73
N LEU A 205 1.96 -14.88 -0.57
CA LEU A 205 2.49 -13.80 0.29
C LEU A 205 3.94 -14.06 0.72
N LYS A 206 4.37 -15.32 0.76
CA LYS A 206 5.78 -15.70 1.02
C LYS A 206 6.74 -15.32 -0.11
N LEU A 207 6.23 -15.11 -1.34
CA LEU A 207 7.01 -14.67 -2.49
C LEU A 207 7.22 -13.16 -2.51
N LEU A 208 6.71 -12.44 -1.51
CA LEU A 208 6.73 -10.98 -1.40
C LEU A 208 7.59 -10.53 -0.19
N PRO A 209 8.89 -10.89 -0.13
CA PRO A 209 9.76 -10.49 0.98
C PRO A 209 9.96 -8.97 1.06
N GLY A 210 9.93 -8.27 -0.09
CA GLY A 210 10.04 -6.82 -0.20
C GLY A 210 8.76 -6.03 0.12
N TRP A 211 7.72 -6.69 0.63
CA TRP A 211 6.48 -6.02 1.04
C TRP A 211 6.41 -5.79 2.54
N PRO A 212 5.86 -4.65 3.01
CA PRO A 212 5.66 -4.40 4.43
C PRO A 212 4.80 -5.49 5.09
N GLU A 213 5.24 -5.99 6.24
CA GLU A 213 4.51 -7.03 6.99
C GLU A 213 3.07 -6.61 7.33
N ARG A 214 2.86 -5.31 7.57
CA ARG A 214 1.52 -4.76 7.80
C ARG A 214 0.59 -5.02 6.62
N VAL A 215 1.04 -4.81 5.38
CA VAL A 215 0.24 -5.04 4.16
C VAL A 215 -0.07 -6.53 4.00
N LYS A 216 0.94 -7.40 4.19
CA LYS A 216 0.75 -8.86 4.13
C LYS A 216 -0.25 -9.34 5.17
N THR A 217 -0.17 -8.81 6.40
CA THR A 217 -1.13 -9.11 7.47
C THR A 217 -2.55 -8.64 7.12
N MET A 218 -2.70 -7.44 6.55
CA MET A 218 -4.01 -6.95 6.11
C MET A 218 -4.62 -7.87 5.05
N GLN A 219 -3.85 -8.28 4.05
CA GLN A 219 -4.31 -9.21 3.01
C GLN A 219 -4.64 -10.59 3.59
N LYS A 220 -3.77 -11.16 4.43
CA LYS A 220 -4.02 -12.43 5.12
C LYS A 220 -5.32 -12.41 5.90
N ASN A 221 -5.55 -11.35 6.68
CA ASN A 221 -6.77 -11.20 7.47
C ASN A 221 -8.01 -10.99 6.60
N TRP A 222 -7.87 -10.28 5.47
CA TRP A 222 -8.97 -10.07 4.53
C TRP A 222 -9.36 -11.35 3.80
N ILE A 223 -8.38 -12.11 3.32
CA ILE A 223 -8.61 -13.44 2.73
C ILE A 223 -9.26 -14.35 3.75
N GLY A 224 -8.78 -14.33 5.00
CA GLY A 224 -9.43 -14.96 6.15
C GLY A 224 -9.72 -16.43 5.93
N ARG A 225 -8.68 -17.22 5.53
CA ARG A 225 -8.76 -18.65 5.36
C ARG A 225 -9.04 -19.32 6.71
N SER A 226 -10.08 -20.12 6.78
CA SER A 226 -10.45 -20.89 7.96
C SER A 226 -10.69 -22.35 7.60
N GLU A 227 -10.00 -23.24 8.27
CA GLU A 227 -10.22 -24.68 8.18
C GLU A 227 -11.18 -25.12 9.28
N GLY A 228 -12.14 -25.95 8.91
CA GLY A 228 -13.15 -26.44 9.83
C GLY A 228 -13.96 -27.57 9.23
N ALA A 229 -15.11 -27.83 9.79
CA ALA A 229 -16.07 -28.78 9.25
C ALA A 229 -17.41 -28.10 8.97
N GLN A 230 -17.97 -28.44 7.83
CA GLN A 230 -19.38 -28.20 7.52
C GLN A 230 -20.17 -29.43 7.93
N PHE A 231 -21.23 -29.26 8.69
CA PHE A 231 -22.08 -30.34 9.18
C PHE A 231 -23.54 -29.87 9.29
N CYS A 232 -24.44 -30.81 9.45
CA CYS A 232 -25.88 -30.50 9.54
C CYS A 232 -26.54 -31.07 10.79
N PHE A 233 -27.41 -30.25 11.36
CA PHE A 233 -28.38 -30.69 12.40
C PHE A 233 -29.74 -30.87 11.78
N ASP A 234 -30.45 -31.93 12.15
CA ASP A 234 -31.82 -32.15 11.67
C ASP A 234 -32.81 -31.23 12.40
N ILE A 235 -33.75 -30.63 11.67
CA ILE A 235 -34.90 -29.90 12.23
C ILE A 235 -36.16 -30.72 11.94
N PRO A 236 -36.58 -31.63 12.83
CA PRO A 236 -37.67 -32.54 12.55
C PRO A 236 -38.98 -31.82 12.24
N GLU A 237 -39.23 -30.70 12.89
CA GLU A 237 -40.48 -29.95 12.76
C GLU A 237 -40.77 -29.46 11.33
N ILE A 238 -39.74 -29.14 10.57
CA ILE A 238 -39.89 -28.67 9.19
C ILE A 238 -39.33 -29.67 8.17
N GLY A 239 -38.79 -30.81 8.63
CA GLY A 239 -38.23 -31.86 7.79
C GLY A 239 -36.97 -31.46 7.02
N GLU A 240 -36.17 -30.55 7.56
CA GLU A 240 -35.00 -29.99 6.89
C GLU A 240 -33.72 -30.26 7.68
N LYS A 241 -32.61 -30.18 6.97
CA LYS A 241 -31.27 -30.19 7.56
C LYS A 241 -30.69 -28.77 7.62
N LEU A 242 -30.22 -28.38 8.77
CA LEU A 242 -29.61 -27.10 9.03
C LEU A 242 -28.10 -27.19 8.88
N ASP A 243 -27.58 -26.66 7.80
CA ASP A 243 -26.17 -26.61 7.53
C ASP A 243 -25.46 -25.59 8.43
N MET A 244 -24.35 -26.01 9.05
CA MET A 244 -23.49 -25.15 9.88
C MET A 244 -22.04 -25.37 9.50
N PHE A 245 -21.20 -24.38 9.83
CA PHE A 245 -19.75 -24.44 9.71
C PHE A 245 -19.10 -24.03 11.03
N SER A 246 -18.11 -24.79 11.48
CA SER A 246 -17.32 -24.42 12.64
C SER A 246 -15.84 -24.76 12.45
N THR A 247 -14.97 -23.87 12.88
CA THR A 247 -13.51 -24.12 13.03
C THR A 247 -13.20 -24.90 14.33
N ARG A 248 -14.19 -24.99 15.21
CA ARG A 248 -14.14 -25.66 16.51
C ARG A 248 -15.11 -26.85 16.56
N VAL A 249 -15.04 -27.72 15.54
CA VAL A 249 -15.88 -28.92 15.50
C VAL A 249 -15.58 -29.87 16.68
N ASP A 250 -14.40 -29.75 17.29
CA ASP A 250 -14.01 -30.40 18.56
C ASP A 250 -14.98 -30.10 19.70
N THR A 251 -15.69 -28.97 19.66
CA THR A 251 -16.62 -28.56 20.71
C THR A 251 -18.09 -28.95 20.44
N ILE A 252 -18.38 -29.71 19.38
CA ILE A 252 -19.75 -30.00 18.93
C ILE A 252 -20.59 -30.72 20.00
N PHE A 253 -20.00 -31.54 20.86
CA PHE A 253 -20.69 -32.19 21.99
C PHE A 253 -21.11 -31.18 23.07
N GLY A 254 -20.48 -30.01 23.12
CA GLY A 254 -20.82 -28.89 24.02
C GLY A 254 -21.93 -27.99 23.48
N THR A 255 -22.54 -28.34 22.35
CA THR A 255 -23.62 -27.56 21.77
C THR A 255 -24.88 -27.63 22.65
N THR A 256 -25.28 -26.48 23.20
CA THR A 256 -26.49 -26.40 24.05
C THR A 256 -27.61 -25.60 23.42
N PHE A 257 -27.36 -24.92 22.29
CA PHE A 257 -28.34 -24.22 21.48
C PHE A 257 -27.81 -24.02 20.07
N VAL A 258 -28.65 -23.66 19.15
CA VAL A 258 -28.32 -23.28 17.79
C VAL A 258 -28.87 -21.87 17.54
N VAL A 259 -28.09 -21.03 16.83
CA VAL A 259 -28.50 -19.67 16.50
C VAL A 259 -28.63 -19.51 15.00
N LEU A 260 -29.76 -18.94 14.59
CA LEU A 260 -29.99 -18.50 13.21
C LEU A 260 -29.89 -16.99 13.09
N ALA A 261 -29.34 -16.54 11.98
CA ALA A 261 -29.51 -15.15 11.56
C ALA A 261 -31.00 -14.81 11.34
N PRO A 262 -31.47 -13.61 11.65
CA PRO A 262 -32.85 -13.20 11.42
C PRO A 262 -33.30 -13.32 9.95
N GLU A 263 -32.37 -13.29 9.02
CA GLU A 263 -32.56 -13.40 7.56
C GLU A 263 -32.51 -14.83 7.05
N HIS A 264 -32.15 -15.81 7.90
CA HIS A 264 -31.95 -17.19 7.46
C HIS A 264 -33.22 -17.79 6.82
N ARG A 265 -33.06 -18.56 5.73
CA ARG A 265 -34.13 -19.09 4.87
C ARG A 265 -35.18 -19.92 5.63
N PHE A 266 -34.79 -20.53 6.73
CA PHE A 266 -35.70 -21.37 7.51
C PHE A 266 -36.49 -20.63 8.59
N VAL A 267 -36.09 -19.40 8.94
CA VAL A 267 -36.69 -18.63 10.04
C VAL A 267 -38.23 -18.52 9.89
N GLN A 268 -38.72 -18.08 8.73
CA GLN A 268 -40.15 -17.89 8.49
C GLN A 268 -40.94 -19.21 8.56
N ARG A 269 -40.33 -20.33 8.17
CA ARG A 269 -40.97 -21.66 8.26
C ARG A 269 -40.98 -22.17 9.69
N ILE A 270 -39.95 -21.91 10.48
CA ILE A 270 -39.80 -22.33 11.87
C ILE A 270 -40.76 -21.58 12.79
N ILE A 271 -40.95 -20.27 12.61
CA ILE A 271 -41.76 -19.43 13.50
C ILE A 271 -43.25 -19.51 13.18
N LYS A 272 -43.63 -19.96 11.99
CA LYS A 272 -45.00 -20.01 11.52
C LYS A 272 -45.89 -20.91 12.45
N GLY A 273 -46.95 -20.31 12.98
CA GLY A 273 -47.91 -21.01 13.87
C GLY A 273 -47.44 -21.14 15.32
N LYS A 274 -46.30 -20.59 15.69
CA LYS A 274 -45.81 -20.56 17.08
C LYS A 274 -46.59 -19.55 17.92
N LYS A 275 -46.69 -19.80 19.23
CA LYS A 275 -47.40 -18.90 20.16
C LYS A 275 -46.85 -17.49 20.22
N ASN A 276 -45.53 -17.36 19.99
CA ASN A 276 -44.78 -16.11 20.00
C ASN A 276 -44.41 -15.59 18.59
N GLU A 277 -45.10 -16.06 17.54
CA GLU A 277 -44.83 -15.70 16.14
C GLU A 277 -44.77 -14.17 15.93
N ALA A 278 -45.75 -13.44 16.48
CA ALA A 278 -45.81 -11.97 16.34
C ALA A 278 -44.58 -11.27 16.98
N GLN A 279 -44.18 -11.73 18.16
CA GLN A 279 -43.00 -11.17 18.86
C GLN A 279 -41.71 -11.51 18.12
N LEU A 280 -41.58 -12.73 17.57
CA LEU A 280 -40.44 -13.13 16.75
C LEU A 280 -40.35 -12.31 15.47
N GLN A 281 -41.50 -12.03 14.83
CA GLN A 281 -41.54 -11.22 13.61
C GLN A 281 -41.16 -9.76 13.89
N GLU A 282 -41.58 -9.19 15.03
CA GLU A 282 -41.16 -7.87 15.47
C GLU A 282 -39.65 -7.82 15.71
N TYR A 283 -39.09 -8.82 16.44
CA TYR A 283 -37.64 -8.92 16.69
C TYR A 283 -36.84 -9.04 15.38
N ILE A 284 -37.28 -9.90 14.45
CA ILE A 284 -36.66 -10.07 13.15
C ILE A 284 -36.65 -8.75 12.38
N THR A 285 -37.75 -8.01 12.40
CA THR A 285 -37.86 -6.72 11.71
C THR A 285 -36.93 -5.69 12.33
N LEU A 286 -36.83 -5.64 13.66
CA LEU A 286 -35.90 -4.76 14.37
C LEU A 286 -34.45 -5.07 13.99
N MET A 287 -34.05 -6.33 13.98
CA MET A 287 -32.68 -6.75 13.66
C MET A 287 -32.30 -6.49 12.19
N LYS A 288 -33.24 -6.68 11.27
CA LYS A 288 -33.01 -6.37 9.84
C LYS A 288 -32.81 -4.89 9.55
N ASN A 289 -33.26 -4.02 10.42
CA ASN A 289 -33.07 -2.56 10.32
C ASN A 289 -31.77 -2.08 10.94
N GLN A 290 -31.02 -2.94 11.66
CA GLN A 290 -29.71 -2.63 12.18
C GLN A 290 -28.61 -3.01 11.17
N SER A 291 -27.55 -2.23 11.13
CA SER A 291 -26.36 -2.56 10.33
C SER A 291 -25.64 -3.80 10.86
N ASP A 292 -24.94 -4.50 9.99
CA ASP A 292 -24.13 -5.68 10.36
C ASP A 292 -23.06 -5.31 11.40
N MET A 293 -22.52 -4.08 11.34
CA MET A 293 -21.52 -3.58 12.27
C MET A 293 -22.10 -3.33 13.66
N GLU A 294 -23.28 -2.69 13.75
CA GLU A 294 -23.99 -2.49 15.03
C GLU A 294 -24.32 -3.83 15.70
N ARG A 295 -24.74 -4.82 14.91
CA ARG A 295 -25.11 -6.15 15.41
C ARG A 295 -23.90 -6.95 15.92
N THR A 296 -22.73 -6.83 15.27
CA THR A 296 -21.53 -7.63 15.57
C THR A 296 -20.48 -6.94 16.40
N SER A 297 -20.69 -5.68 16.77
CA SER A 297 -19.79 -4.94 17.67
C SER A 297 -19.54 -5.73 18.97
N ASN A 298 -18.30 -5.72 19.44
CA ASN A 298 -17.96 -6.34 20.73
C ASN A 298 -18.64 -5.67 21.92
N GLU A 299 -19.00 -4.39 21.77
CA GLU A 299 -19.72 -3.61 22.79
C GLU A 299 -21.23 -3.81 22.71
N ALA A 300 -21.76 -4.36 21.62
CA ALA A 300 -23.19 -4.59 21.47
C ALA A 300 -23.68 -5.73 22.37
N GLU A 301 -24.73 -5.45 23.12
CA GLU A 301 -25.39 -6.46 23.94
C GLU A 301 -25.91 -7.61 23.06
N LYS A 302 -25.54 -8.85 23.41
CA LYS A 302 -26.01 -10.05 22.68
C LYS A 302 -27.45 -10.33 23.06
N THR A 303 -28.35 -10.24 22.07
CA THR A 303 -29.78 -10.44 22.24
C THR A 303 -30.31 -11.57 21.32
N GLY A 304 -31.38 -12.21 21.72
CA GLY A 304 -32.01 -13.24 20.91
C GLY A 304 -33.38 -13.64 21.43
N MET A 305 -34.09 -14.39 20.59
CA MET A 305 -35.40 -14.98 20.95
C MET A 305 -35.46 -16.45 20.60
N PHE A 306 -35.97 -17.25 21.52
CA PHE A 306 -36.22 -18.67 21.28
C PHE A 306 -37.40 -18.87 20.29
N THR A 307 -37.16 -19.66 19.26
CA THR A 307 -38.18 -19.91 18.20
C THR A 307 -39.29 -20.86 18.59
N GLY A 308 -39.12 -21.62 19.67
CA GLY A 308 -40.00 -22.74 20.05
C GLY A 308 -39.75 -24.03 19.25
N ALA A 309 -38.66 -24.08 18.46
CA ALA A 309 -38.24 -25.27 17.72
C ALA A 309 -36.90 -25.80 18.22
N TYR A 310 -36.59 -27.04 17.83
CA TYR A 310 -35.36 -27.72 18.24
C TYR A 310 -34.65 -28.34 17.03
N ALA A 311 -33.31 -28.40 17.11
CA ALA A 311 -32.46 -29.11 16.17
C ALA A 311 -31.81 -30.32 16.87
N ILE A 312 -31.49 -31.37 16.12
CA ILE A 312 -30.88 -32.59 16.66
C ILE A 312 -29.41 -32.59 16.32
N ASN A 313 -28.53 -32.66 17.34
CA ASN A 313 -27.09 -32.83 17.19
C ASN A 313 -26.79 -34.23 16.62
N PRO A 314 -26.10 -34.37 15.48
CA PRO A 314 -25.89 -35.64 14.82
C PRO A 314 -24.97 -36.60 15.58
N LEU A 315 -24.11 -36.12 16.51
CA LEU A 315 -23.12 -36.93 17.19
C LEU A 315 -23.65 -37.58 18.46
N ASN A 316 -24.54 -36.89 19.22
CA ASN A 316 -25.09 -37.43 20.49
C ASN A 316 -26.58 -37.56 20.48
N GLY A 317 -27.28 -37.10 19.42
CA GLY A 317 -28.77 -37.19 19.31
C GLY A 317 -29.52 -36.22 20.21
N GLU A 318 -28.88 -35.31 20.89
CA GLU A 318 -29.53 -34.35 21.77
C GLU A 318 -30.32 -33.29 20.99
N GLN A 319 -31.48 -32.95 21.57
CA GLN A 319 -32.31 -31.84 21.05
C GLN A 319 -31.87 -30.54 21.66
N VAL A 320 -31.43 -29.61 20.83
CA VAL A 320 -30.98 -28.26 21.23
C VAL A 320 -31.93 -27.21 20.71
N PRO A 321 -32.30 -26.19 21.53
CA PRO A 321 -33.24 -25.15 21.12
C PRO A 321 -32.65 -24.27 20.02
N ILE A 322 -33.50 -23.86 19.07
CA ILE A 322 -33.17 -22.94 17.99
C ILE A 322 -33.52 -21.51 18.39
N TRP A 323 -32.56 -20.64 18.41
CA TRP A 323 -32.68 -19.21 18.70
C TRP A 323 -32.46 -18.36 17.46
N ILE A 324 -33.07 -17.19 17.40
CA ILE A 324 -32.70 -16.11 16.47
C ILE A 324 -31.93 -15.07 17.28
N ALA A 325 -30.73 -14.65 16.88
CA ALA A 325 -29.95 -13.68 17.62
C ALA A 325 -29.29 -12.63 16.73
N ASN A 326 -28.96 -11.47 17.32
CA ASN A 326 -28.40 -10.34 16.60
C ASN A 326 -26.97 -10.55 16.12
N TYR A 327 -26.17 -11.39 16.77
CA TYR A 327 -24.74 -11.55 16.49
C TYR A 327 -24.39 -12.60 15.42
N VAL A 328 -25.40 -13.21 14.77
CA VAL A 328 -25.23 -14.11 13.63
C VAL A 328 -25.70 -13.43 12.36
N LEU A 329 -24.86 -13.44 11.32
CA LEU A 329 -25.12 -12.82 10.03
C LEU A 329 -25.44 -13.87 8.98
N ALA A 330 -26.44 -13.59 8.13
CA ALA A 330 -26.84 -14.51 7.07
C ALA A 330 -25.80 -14.66 5.95
N ASP A 331 -25.01 -13.62 5.73
CA ASP A 331 -24.00 -13.57 4.67
C ASP A 331 -22.64 -14.15 5.12
N TYR A 332 -22.51 -14.61 6.38
CA TYR A 332 -21.31 -15.25 6.88
C TYR A 332 -21.54 -16.73 7.16
N GLY A 333 -20.77 -17.59 6.46
CA GLY A 333 -20.96 -19.04 6.56
C GLY A 333 -22.32 -19.49 6.02
N THR A 334 -23.07 -20.22 6.83
CA THR A 334 -24.40 -20.75 6.50
C THR A 334 -25.54 -19.88 7.04
N GLY A 335 -25.25 -18.80 7.77
CA GLY A 335 -26.25 -18.04 8.52
C GLY A 335 -26.79 -18.77 9.76
N ALA A 336 -26.13 -19.86 10.16
CA ALA A 336 -26.43 -20.65 11.34
C ALA A 336 -25.14 -21.04 12.06
N VAL A 337 -25.14 -20.99 13.38
CA VAL A 337 -24.01 -21.38 14.22
C VAL A 337 -24.44 -22.28 15.38
N MET A 338 -23.61 -23.22 15.78
CA MET A 338 -23.77 -23.96 17.02
C MET A 338 -23.37 -23.09 18.21
N GLY A 339 -24.15 -23.05 19.26
CA GLY A 339 -23.82 -22.35 20.51
C GLY A 339 -23.06 -23.26 21.46
N VAL A 340 -21.80 -22.92 21.73
CA VAL A 340 -20.87 -23.71 22.54
C VAL A 340 -20.33 -22.89 23.71
N ALA A 341 -21.23 -22.49 24.60
CA ALA A 341 -20.97 -21.53 25.68
C ALA A 341 -19.80 -21.89 26.58
N GLY A 342 -19.46 -23.17 26.74
CA GLY A 342 -18.29 -23.57 27.50
C GLY A 342 -16.95 -23.08 26.90
N HIS A 343 -16.91 -22.79 25.57
CA HIS A 343 -15.68 -22.56 24.80
C HIS A 343 -15.75 -21.35 23.83
N ASP A 344 -16.84 -20.57 23.85
CA ASP A 344 -16.99 -19.31 23.15
C ASP A 344 -17.56 -18.25 24.10
N GLN A 345 -16.85 -17.12 24.24
CA GLN A 345 -17.21 -16.09 25.21
C GLN A 345 -18.56 -15.40 24.88
N ARG A 346 -18.88 -15.23 23.59
CA ARG A 346 -20.15 -14.63 23.16
C ARG A 346 -21.34 -15.54 23.50
N ASP A 347 -21.15 -16.83 23.28
CA ASP A 347 -22.16 -17.85 23.62
C ASP A 347 -22.31 -18.01 25.13
N PHE A 348 -21.20 -17.88 25.88
CA PHE A 348 -21.20 -17.90 27.33
C PHE A 348 -22.05 -16.76 27.90
N GLU A 349 -21.84 -15.52 27.46
CA GLU A 349 -22.62 -14.35 27.87
C GLU A 349 -24.10 -14.51 27.51
N PHE A 350 -24.38 -15.02 26.31
CA PHE A 350 -25.73 -15.31 25.87
C PHE A 350 -26.42 -16.36 26.75
N CYS A 351 -25.73 -17.46 27.05
CA CYS A 351 -26.28 -18.51 27.93
C CYS A 351 -26.52 -18.02 29.36
N LYS A 352 -25.61 -17.23 29.92
CA LYS A 352 -25.83 -16.61 31.24
C LYS A 352 -27.07 -15.71 31.26
N LYS A 353 -27.26 -14.91 30.22
CA LYS A 353 -28.41 -14.00 30.09
C LYS A 353 -29.74 -14.73 29.98
N TYR A 354 -29.78 -15.79 29.22
CA TYR A 354 -31.05 -16.51 28.91
C TYR A 354 -31.22 -17.80 29.73
N ASN A 355 -30.35 -18.08 30.70
CA ASN A 355 -30.35 -19.28 31.55
C ASN A 355 -30.30 -20.57 30.72
N ILE A 356 -29.53 -20.60 29.63
CA ILE A 356 -29.27 -21.81 28.83
C ILE A 356 -28.13 -22.58 29.51
N PRO A 357 -28.23 -23.94 29.58
CA PRO A 357 -27.14 -24.75 30.15
C PRO A 357 -25.80 -24.55 29.46
N ILE A 358 -24.70 -24.63 30.18
CA ILE A 358 -23.33 -24.54 29.67
C ILE A 358 -22.67 -25.92 29.83
N HIS A 359 -22.24 -26.53 28.74
CA HIS A 359 -21.53 -27.80 28.73
C HIS A 359 -20.07 -27.57 28.36
N TYR A 360 -19.17 -28.07 29.19
CA TYR A 360 -17.72 -28.06 28.96
C TYR A 360 -17.25 -29.39 28.40
N VAL A 361 -16.53 -29.32 27.29
CA VAL A 361 -16.04 -30.48 26.54
C VAL A 361 -14.52 -30.44 26.28
N ILE A 362 -13.84 -29.44 26.81
CA ILE A 362 -12.37 -29.36 26.85
C ILE A 362 -11.95 -29.26 28.30
N SER A 363 -11.04 -30.12 28.73
CA SER A 363 -10.46 -30.09 30.07
C SER A 363 -9.27 -29.14 30.14
N ASP A 364 -9.22 -28.35 31.19
CA ASP A 364 -8.03 -27.54 31.52
C ASP A 364 -6.90 -28.46 32.02
N PRO A 365 -5.76 -28.55 31.33
CA PRO A 365 -4.64 -29.37 31.76
C PRO A 365 -3.94 -28.87 33.03
N THR A 366 -4.15 -27.62 33.41
CA THR A 366 -3.57 -27.01 34.62
C THR A 366 -4.41 -27.31 35.84
N GLY A 367 -5.72 -27.59 35.67
CA GLY A 367 -6.67 -27.76 36.74
C GLY A 367 -7.02 -26.48 37.50
N GLU A 368 -6.69 -25.33 36.97
CA GLU A 368 -6.93 -24.00 37.57
C GLU A 368 -8.30 -23.43 37.25
N TYR A 369 -8.92 -23.88 36.15
CA TYR A 369 -10.20 -23.36 35.71
C TYR A 369 -11.37 -23.94 36.51
N ASP A 370 -12.13 -23.08 37.18
CA ASP A 370 -13.32 -23.48 37.97
C ASP A 370 -14.57 -23.56 37.07
N TYR A 371 -14.89 -24.74 36.58
CA TYR A 371 -16.04 -24.98 35.72
C TYR A 371 -17.39 -24.70 36.41
N GLU A 372 -17.49 -24.82 37.75
CA GLU A 372 -18.74 -24.64 38.47
C GLU A 372 -19.06 -23.11 38.68
N ASN A 373 -18.02 -22.32 38.97
CA ASN A 373 -18.19 -20.90 39.27
C ASN A 373 -17.67 -20.00 38.16
N ALA A 374 -17.55 -20.50 36.92
CA ALA A 374 -16.96 -19.77 35.81
C ALA A 374 -17.71 -18.47 35.51
N THR A 375 -16.93 -17.42 35.33
CA THR A 375 -17.37 -16.08 34.92
C THR A 375 -17.09 -15.79 33.47
N GLU A 376 -16.33 -16.64 32.79
CA GLU A 376 -15.96 -16.58 31.37
C GLU A 376 -15.87 -17.98 30.76
N ALA A 377 -15.83 -18.07 29.43
CA ALA A 377 -15.68 -19.32 28.73
C ALA A 377 -14.24 -19.85 28.81
N TYR A 378 -14.04 -21.17 28.86
CA TYR A 378 -12.73 -21.77 28.72
C TYR A 378 -12.31 -21.84 27.25
N THR A 379 -11.35 -21.02 26.85
CA THR A 379 -10.83 -20.95 25.47
C THR A 379 -9.38 -21.45 25.34
N GLY A 380 -8.83 -22.04 26.42
CA GLY A 380 -7.46 -22.52 26.47
C GLY A 380 -7.24 -23.87 25.75
N GLU A 381 -5.98 -24.33 25.80
CA GLU A 381 -5.59 -25.65 25.32
C GLU A 381 -6.08 -26.76 26.27
N GLY A 382 -6.22 -27.97 25.75
CA GLY A 382 -6.68 -29.11 26.59
C GLY A 382 -6.95 -30.37 25.78
N VAL A 383 -7.61 -31.30 26.44
CA VAL A 383 -8.07 -32.53 25.81
C VAL A 383 -9.59 -32.62 25.89
N LEU A 384 -10.18 -33.35 24.96
CA LEU A 384 -11.62 -33.54 24.93
C LEU A 384 -12.09 -34.34 26.16
N MET A 385 -13.21 -33.88 26.71
CA MET A 385 -13.97 -34.56 27.78
C MET A 385 -15.46 -34.47 27.48
N ASN A 386 -16.29 -35.34 28.01
CA ASN A 386 -17.73 -35.36 27.75
C ASN A 386 -18.08 -35.45 26.27
N SER A 387 -17.19 -35.99 25.45
CA SER A 387 -17.28 -36.10 24.01
C SER A 387 -17.34 -37.53 23.50
N GLY A 388 -17.78 -38.47 24.37
CA GLY A 388 -17.96 -39.88 24.06
C GLY A 388 -16.69 -40.59 23.62
N GLU A 389 -16.69 -41.20 22.45
CA GLU A 389 -15.53 -41.94 21.93
C GLU A 389 -14.31 -41.06 21.63
N PHE A 390 -14.46 -39.72 21.65
CA PHE A 390 -13.39 -38.76 21.38
C PHE A 390 -12.71 -38.22 22.66
N ASP A 391 -13.17 -38.67 23.85
CA ASP A 391 -12.56 -38.26 25.12
C ASP A 391 -11.06 -38.57 25.19
N GLY A 392 -10.28 -37.61 25.72
CA GLY A 392 -8.84 -37.75 25.88
C GLY A 392 -8.01 -37.38 24.66
N LEU A 393 -8.63 -37.11 23.50
CA LEU A 393 -7.90 -36.58 22.33
C LEU A 393 -7.53 -35.12 22.56
N SER A 394 -6.41 -34.70 22.05
CA SER A 394 -6.10 -33.26 21.93
C SER A 394 -7.10 -32.54 21.01
N ILE A 395 -7.21 -31.23 21.15
CA ILE A 395 -8.10 -30.40 20.29
C ILE A 395 -7.90 -30.71 18.80
N GLU A 396 -6.65 -30.76 18.33
CA GLU A 396 -6.35 -31.00 16.93
C GLU A 396 -6.63 -32.44 16.46
N GLU A 397 -6.40 -33.43 17.32
CA GLU A 397 -6.78 -34.82 17.04
C GLU A 397 -8.31 -34.97 17.03
N GLY A 398 -8.99 -34.33 17.98
CA GLY A 398 -10.45 -34.30 18.08
C GLY A 398 -11.11 -33.70 16.85
N LYS A 399 -10.62 -32.55 16.35
CA LYS A 399 -11.10 -31.94 15.09
C LYS A 399 -11.02 -32.93 13.93
N LYS A 400 -9.87 -33.59 13.77
CA LYS A 400 -9.68 -34.58 12.70
C LYS A 400 -10.57 -35.81 12.85
N ALA A 401 -10.67 -36.34 14.06
CA ALA A 401 -11.46 -37.54 14.35
C ALA A 401 -12.95 -37.29 14.17
N ILE A 402 -13.47 -36.17 14.72
CA ILE A 402 -14.90 -35.80 14.59
C ILE A 402 -15.24 -35.47 13.14
N THR A 403 -14.37 -34.75 12.39
CA THR A 403 -14.58 -34.51 10.96
C THR A 403 -14.69 -35.81 10.19
N LYS A 404 -13.80 -36.76 10.43
CA LYS A 404 -13.82 -38.10 9.82
C LYS A 404 -15.11 -38.86 10.15
N TRP A 405 -15.59 -38.76 11.41
CA TRP A 405 -16.82 -39.36 11.84
C TRP A 405 -18.02 -38.77 11.08
N LEU A 406 -18.08 -37.43 10.96
CA LEU A 406 -19.11 -36.72 10.20
C LEU A 406 -19.17 -37.14 8.73
N GLU A 407 -18.00 -37.32 8.09
CA GLU A 407 -17.86 -37.81 6.71
C GLU A 407 -18.39 -39.24 6.55
N ALA A 408 -17.97 -40.11 7.46
CA ALA A 408 -18.41 -41.54 7.46
C ALA A 408 -19.91 -41.72 7.63
N HIS A 409 -20.55 -40.81 8.36
CA HIS A 409 -22.01 -40.83 8.62
C HIS A 409 -22.81 -39.94 7.66
N ASN A 410 -22.22 -39.35 6.62
CA ASN A 410 -22.85 -38.46 5.63
C ASN A 410 -23.60 -37.27 6.26
N CYS A 411 -23.12 -36.75 7.39
CA CYS A 411 -23.70 -35.58 8.05
C CYS A 411 -22.76 -34.39 8.14
N GLY A 412 -21.57 -34.46 7.49
CA GLY A 412 -20.64 -33.36 7.39
C GLY A 412 -19.41 -33.69 6.56
N LYS A 413 -18.52 -32.74 6.42
CA LYS A 413 -17.22 -32.88 5.73
C LYS A 413 -16.24 -31.81 6.19
N GLY A 414 -14.96 -32.11 6.07
CA GLY A 414 -13.93 -31.10 6.19
C GLY A 414 -14.07 -30.05 5.10
N THR A 415 -13.94 -28.79 5.46
CA THR A 415 -14.17 -27.67 4.53
C THR A 415 -13.24 -26.51 4.86
N VAL A 416 -12.73 -25.88 3.81
CA VAL A 416 -12.01 -24.60 3.91
C VAL A 416 -12.97 -23.51 3.49
N ASN A 417 -13.12 -22.50 4.32
CA ASN A 417 -13.89 -21.30 4.02
C ASN A 417 -12.99 -20.08 3.99
N PHE A 418 -13.39 -19.12 3.19
CA PHE A 418 -12.71 -17.83 3.07
C PHE A 418 -13.65 -16.69 3.49
N ARG A 419 -13.10 -15.70 4.16
CA ARG A 419 -13.80 -14.44 4.41
C ARG A 419 -13.91 -13.60 3.14
N LEU A 420 -12.88 -13.68 2.28
CA LEU A 420 -12.87 -13.07 0.95
C LEU A 420 -14.13 -13.46 0.17
N ARG A 421 -14.73 -12.48 -0.52
CA ARG A 421 -15.85 -12.66 -1.42
C ARG A 421 -15.43 -12.36 -2.84
N ASP A 422 -16.19 -12.87 -3.80
CA ASP A 422 -15.97 -12.54 -5.21
C ASP A 422 -16.07 -11.04 -5.45
N TRP A 423 -15.21 -10.55 -6.31
CA TRP A 423 -15.09 -9.13 -6.61
C TRP A 423 -16.27 -8.64 -7.43
N LEU A 424 -17.14 -7.82 -6.83
CA LEU A 424 -18.27 -7.19 -7.47
C LEU A 424 -17.82 -6.06 -8.39
N ILE A 425 -17.91 -6.25 -9.70
CA ILE A 425 -17.38 -5.30 -10.69
C ILE A 425 -18.42 -4.38 -11.32
N SER A 426 -19.72 -4.68 -11.26
CA SER A 426 -20.78 -3.83 -11.82
C SER A 426 -20.89 -2.48 -11.12
N ARG A 427 -20.97 -1.40 -11.91
CA ARG A 427 -21.26 -0.04 -11.44
C ARG A 427 -22.32 0.61 -12.30
N GLN A 428 -23.33 1.22 -11.67
CA GLN A 428 -24.41 1.94 -12.33
C GLN A 428 -23.98 3.38 -12.60
N ARG A 429 -22.87 3.51 -13.33
CA ARG A 429 -22.20 4.80 -13.61
C ARG A 429 -21.92 4.93 -15.09
N TYR A 430 -21.85 6.19 -15.55
CA TYR A 430 -21.54 6.50 -16.95
C TYR A 430 -20.03 6.44 -17.20
N TRP A 431 -19.25 7.11 -16.35
CA TRP A 431 -17.81 7.30 -16.59
C TRP A 431 -17.01 6.07 -16.11
N GLY A 432 -16.96 5.05 -16.92
CA GLY A 432 -16.28 3.78 -16.67
C GLY A 432 -16.21 2.93 -17.93
N ALA A 433 -15.41 1.88 -17.94
CA ALA A 433 -15.34 0.94 -19.05
C ALA A 433 -16.64 0.13 -19.14
N PRO A 434 -17.43 0.23 -20.24
CA PRO A 434 -18.64 -0.57 -20.40
C PRO A 434 -18.37 -2.07 -20.38
N ILE A 435 -19.23 -2.84 -19.74
CA ILE A 435 -19.13 -4.30 -19.75
C ILE A 435 -19.56 -4.81 -21.15
N PRO A 436 -18.69 -5.55 -21.88
CA PRO A 436 -18.89 -5.88 -23.30
C PRO A 436 -19.84 -7.09 -23.48
N VAL A 437 -21.07 -6.98 -22.98
CA VAL A 437 -22.08 -8.05 -23.03
C VAL A 437 -23.35 -7.54 -23.70
N VAL A 438 -23.99 -8.41 -24.47
CA VAL A 438 -25.31 -8.19 -25.05
C VAL A 438 -26.26 -9.31 -24.68
N TYR A 439 -27.55 -8.96 -24.51
CA TYR A 439 -28.61 -9.88 -24.15
C TYR A 439 -29.59 -10.04 -25.33
N CYS A 440 -29.67 -11.24 -25.87
CA CYS A 440 -30.56 -11.61 -26.97
C CYS A 440 -31.64 -12.56 -26.44
N GLU A 441 -32.90 -12.30 -26.75
CA GLU A 441 -34.01 -13.20 -26.33
C GLU A 441 -33.83 -14.62 -26.92
N LYS A 442 -33.26 -14.75 -28.11
CA LYS A 442 -33.04 -16.04 -28.76
C LYS A 442 -31.73 -16.74 -28.36
N CYS A 443 -30.61 -15.98 -28.21
CA CYS A 443 -29.28 -16.52 -27.98
C CYS A 443 -28.82 -16.42 -26.54
N GLY A 444 -29.57 -15.72 -25.69
CA GLY A 444 -29.18 -15.45 -24.31
C GLY A 444 -28.07 -14.40 -24.22
N GLU A 445 -27.24 -14.53 -23.22
CA GLU A 445 -26.09 -13.67 -22.93
C GLU A 445 -24.93 -13.96 -23.87
N GLN A 446 -24.41 -12.94 -24.54
CA GLN A 446 -23.35 -13.03 -25.53
C GLN A 446 -22.29 -11.96 -25.33
N LEU A 447 -21.02 -12.29 -25.56
CA LEU A 447 -19.93 -11.30 -25.59
C LEU A 447 -20.00 -10.48 -26.89
N VAL A 448 -19.56 -9.25 -26.84
CA VAL A 448 -19.28 -8.44 -28.04
C VAL A 448 -18.03 -9.03 -28.71
N PRO A 449 -18.01 -9.22 -30.04
CA PRO A 449 -16.83 -9.73 -30.73
C PRO A 449 -15.60 -8.84 -30.51
N GLU A 450 -14.42 -9.45 -30.33
CA GLU A 450 -13.17 -8.72 -30.02
C GLU A 450 -12.81 -7.64 -31.05
N GLU A 451 -13.22 -7.86 -32.33
CA GLU A 451 -13.00 -6.91 -33.44
C GLU A 451 -13.90 -5.67 -33.32
N GLN A 452 -14.95 -5.73 -32.50
CA GLN A 452 -15.86 -4.63 -32.25
C GLN A 452 -15.53 -3.87 -30.95
N LEU A 453 -14.50 -4.29 -30.24
CA LEU A 453 -14.03 -3.54 -29.08
C LEU A 453 -13.21 -2.32 -29.52
N PRO A 454 -13.31 -1.21 -28.81
CA PRO A 454 -14.09 -1.02 -27.57
C PRO A 454 -15.57 -0.77 -27.82
N VAL A 455 -16.44 -1.23 -26.92
CA VAL A 455 -17.79 -0.69 -26.77
C VAL A 455 -17.65 0.71 -26.20
N GLU A 456 -17.91 1.69 -27.04
CA GLU A 456 -17.66 3.10 -26.71
C GLU A 456 -18.80 3.71 -25.86
N LEU A 457 -18.44 4.68 -25.00
CA LEU A 457 -19.41 5.45 -24.23
C LEU A 457 -20.21 6.37 -25.14
N PRO A 458 -21.56 6.39 -25.03
CA PRO A 458 -22.41 7.29 -25.79
C PRO A 458 -22.28 8.74 -25.28
N THR A 459 -22.48 9.70 -26.19
CA THR A 459 -22.44 11.14 -25.87
C THR A 459 -23.82 11.76 -25.65
N ASP A 460 -24.89 10.99 -25.83
CA ASP A 460 -26.30 11.43 -25.77
C ASP A 460 -26.99 11.04 -24.45
N VAL A 461 -26.22 10.96 -23.35
CA VAL A 461 -26.74 10.62 -22.02
C VAL A 461 -27.12 11.86 -21.21
N ALA A 462 -28.18 11.72 -20.42
CA ALA A 462 -28.57 12.74 -19.46
C ALA A 462 -27.98 12.39 -18.06
N PHE A 463 -27.23 13.32 -17.49
CA PHE A 463 -26.71 13.21 -16.12
C PHE A 463 -27.75 13.72 -15.12
N THR A 464 -28.75 12.88 -14.78
CA THR A 464 -29.75 13.21 -13.76
C THR A 464 -29.44 12.47 -12.48
N ALA A 465 -29.34 13.20 -11.37
CA ALA A 465 -29.17 12.61 -10.06
C ALA A 465 -30.35 11.65 -9.74
N GLY A 466 -30.05 10.41 -9.33
CA GLY A 466 -31.05 9.43 -8.90
C GLY A 466 -31.66 8.55 -10.00
N ALA A 467 -31.15 8.59 -11.23
CA ALA A 467 -31.60 7.70 -12.31
C ALA A 467 -30.96 6.29 -12.20
N VAL A 468 -31.64 5.30 -12.76
CA VAL A 468 -31.09 4.02 -13.24
C VAL A 468 -29.84 4.33 -14.08
N SER A 469 -28.90 3.38 -14.21
CA SER A 469 -27.64 3.60 -14.95
C SER A 469 -27.79 4.61 -16.11
N PRO A 470 -26.97 5.68 -16.16
CA PRO A 470 -27.11 6.69 -17.24
C PRO A 470 -27.01 6.08 -18.64
N LEU A 471 -26.25 5.00 -18.82
CA LEU A 471 -26.13 4.28 -20.10
C LEU A 471 -27.46 3.70 -20.57
N ALA A 472 -28.35 3.31 -19.64
CA ALA A 472 -29.68 2.81 -19.97
C ALA A 472 -30.61 3.89 -20.56
N THR A 473 -30.27 5.19 -20.40
CA THR A 473 -31.05 6.31 -20.96
C THR A 473 -30.74 6.57 -22.43
N SER A 474 -29.63 6.05 -22.95
CA SER A 474 -29.28 6.15 -24.37
C SER A 474 -29.85 4.96 -25.14
N GLU A 475 -30.89 5.21 -25.96
CA GLU A 475 -31.46 4.18 -26.84
C GLU A 475 -30.44 3.66 -27.85
N LYS A 476 -29.58 4.54 -28.37
CA LYS A 476 -28.52 4.19 -29.32
C LYS A 476 -27.48 3.25 -28.73
N PHE A 477 -27.22 3.37 -27.42
CA PHE A 477 -26.30 2.50 -26.73
C PHE A 477 -26.97 1.21 -26.30
N SER A 478 -28.14 1.28 -25.68
CA SER A 478 -28.83 0.14 -25.09
C SER A 478 -29.37 -0.84 -26.13
N HIS A 479 -29.77 -0.40 -27.32
CA HIS A 479 -30.26 -1.26 -28.39
C HIS A 479 -29.16 -1.60 -29.38
N CYS A 480 -29.00 -2.89 -29.69
CA CYS A 480 -27.97 -3.37 -30.59
C CYS A 480 -28.43 -4.63 -31.36
N THR A 481 -27.55 -5.12 -32.19
CA THR A 481 -27.76 -6.37 -32.95
C THR A 481 -27.01 -7.50 -32.25
N CYS A 482 -27.65 -8.65 -32.08
CA CYS A 482 -27.02 -9.85 -31.55
C CYS A 482 -25.89 -10.33 -32.47
N PRO A 483 -24.67 -10.51 -31.98
CA PRO A 483 -23.53 -10.92 -32.80
C PRO A 483 -23.65 -12.36 -33.35
N VAL A 484 -24.53 -13.17 -32.74
CA VAL A 484 -24.70 -14.57 -33.13
C VAL A 484 -25.82 -14.76 -34.15
N CYS A 485 -27.00 -14.18 -33.92
CA CYS A 485 -28.15 -14.41 -34.79
C CYS A 485 -28.58 -13.22 -35.65
N GLY A 486 -27.94 -12.07 -35.49
CA GLY A 486 -28.29 -10.84 -36.19
C GLY A 486 -29.63 -10.19 -35.79
N GLY A 487 -30.34 -10.77 -34.82
CA GLY A 487 -31.61 -10.23 -34.31
C GLY A 487 -31.42 -9.08 -33.31
N PRO A 488 -32.53 -8.44 -32.89
CA PRO A 488 -32.49 -7.39 -31.88
C PRO A 488 -31.95 -7.92 -30.55
N ALA A 489 -31.13 -7.10 -29.89
CA ALA A 489 -30.54 -7.38 -28.60
C ALA A 489 -30.39 -6.10 -27.80
N THR A 490 -30.13 -6.24 -26.49
CA THR A 490 -29.85 -5.11 -25.59
C THR A 490 -28.44 -5.22 -25.02
N ARG A 491 -27.74 -4.11 -24.90
CA ARG A 491 -26.42 -4.07 -24.28
C ARG A 491 -26.55 -4.09 -22.75
N GLU A 492 -25.50 -4.61 -22.11
CA GLU A 492 -25.28 -4.35 -20.69
C GLU A 492 -25.08 -2.83 -20.49
N THR A 493 -25.70 -2.29 -19.45
CA THR A 493 -25.67 -0.85 -19.14
C THR A 493 -24.85 -0.52 -17.89
N ASP A 494 -24.28 -1.53 -17.23
CA ASP A 494 -23.31 -1.31 -16.18
C ASP A 494 -21.91 -1.09 -16.76
N THR A 495 -21.13 -0.28 -16.07
CA THR A 495 -19.68 -0.13 -16.31
C THR A 495 -18.91 -0.95 -15.27
N MET A 496 -17.65 -1.24 -15.56
CA MET A 496 -16.77 -1.92 -14.63
C MET A 496 -16.29 -1.00 -13.53
N ASP A 497 -16.04 -1.56 -12.36
CA ASP A 497 -15.32 -0.92 -11.25
C ASP A 497 -13.99 -0.30 -11.75
N THR A 498 -13.67 0.90 -11.28
CA THR A 498 -12.43 1.60 -11.67
C THR A 498 -11.18 0.75 -11.43
N PHE A 499 -11.17 -0.07 -10.38
CA PHE A 499 -10.04 -0.96 -10.09
C PHE A 499 -9.83 -2.06 -11.14
N VAL A 500 -10.81 -2.40 -11.97
CA VAL A 500 -10.58 -3.30 -13.11
C VAL A 500 -9.65 -2.64 -14.13
N CYS A 501 -9.79 -1.34 -14.33
CA CYS A 501 -8.90 -0.58 -15.22
C CYS A 501 -7.48 -0.44 -14.64
N SER A 502 -7.36 -0.17 -13.35
CA SER A 502 -6.08 0.13 -12.71
C SER A 502 -5.32 -1.12 -12.19
N SER A 503 -5.89 -2.32 -12.28
CA SER A 503 -5.22 -3.51 -11.75
C SER A 503 -4.35 -4.26 -12.76
N TRP A 504 -4.09 -3.68 -13.94
CA TRP A 504 -3.22 -4.27 -14.98
C TRP A 504 -2.34 -3.25 -15.70
N TYR A 505 -2.41 -1.98 -15.37
CA TYR A 505 -1.76 -0.86 -16.05
C TYR A 505 -0.22 -0.97 -16.08
N PHE A 506 0.37 -1.60 -15.06
CA PHE A 506 1.80 -1.88 -14.99
C PHE A 506 2.28 -2.79 -16.14
N LEU A 507 1.43 -3.68 -16.63
CA LEU A 507 1.71 -4.48 -17.83
C LEU A 507 1.56 -3.63 -19.10
N ARG A 508 0.55 -2.74 -19.17
CA ARG A 508 0.36 -1.87 -20.32
C ARG A 508 1.56 -0.97 -20.55
N TYR A 509 2.19 -0.46 -19.49
CA TYR A 509 3.39 0.37 -19.62
C TYR A 509 4.58 -0.35 -20.27
N THR A 510 4.67 -1.66 -20.17
CA THR A 510 5.75 -2.41 -20.82
C THR A 510 5.68 -2.32 -22.34
N ASP A 511 4.46 -2.10 -22.90
CA ASP A 511 4.20 -2.00 -24.33
C ASP A 511 2.99 -1.07 -24.63
N ALA A 512 3.08 0.17 -24.17
CA ALA A 512 1.97 1.13 -24.09
C ALA A 512 1.29 1.44 -25.44
N ARG A 513 1.99 1.31 -26.55
CA ARG A 513 1.49 1.63 -27.89
C ARG A 513 1.12 0.40 -28.72
N ASN A 514 1.00 -0.77 -28.11
CA ASN A 514 0.57 -1.98 -28.82
C ASN A 514 -0.92 -1.91 -29.17
N GLU A 515 -1.22 -1.95 -30.46
CA GLU A 515 -2.60 -1.91 -30.97
C GLU A 515 -3.18 -3.32 -31.20
N LYS A 516 -2.34 -4.37 -31.17
CA LYS A 516 -2.72 -5.75 -31.50
C LYS A 516 -3.02 -6.61 -30.27
N ALA A 517 -2.44 -6.24 -29.12
CA ALA A 517 -2.58 -6.95 -27.87
C ALA A 517 -2.49 -5.95 -26.70
N PRO A 518 -2.97 -6.30 -25.49
CA PRO A 518 -2.83 -5.43 -24.33
C PRO A 518 -1.36 -5.14 -23.99
N TRP A 519 -0.47 -6.08 -24.27
CA TRP A 519 1.00 -5.99 -24.24
C TRP A 519 1.61 -7.15 -25.05
N SER A 520 2.89 -7.04 -25.39
CA SER A 520 3.70 -8.16 -25.87
C SER A 520 4.19 -8.99 -24.68
N ARG A 521 4.04 -10.33 -24.73
CA ARG A 521 4.56 -11.20 -23.69
C ARG A 521 6.08 -11.02 -23.50
N GLU A 522 6.83 -10.94 -24.60
CA GLU A 522 8.28 -10.75 -24.57
C GLU A 522 8.68 -9.48 -23.81
N LYS A 523 8.00 -8.35 -24.08
CA LYS A 523 8.26 -7.10 -23.37
C LYS A 523 7.79 -7.15 -21.91
N ALA A 524 6.65 -7.79 -21.64
CA ALA A 524 6.20 -7.99 -20.29
C ALA A 524 7.19 -8.84 -19.48
N ASP A 525 7.62 -9.97 -20.02
CA ASP A 525 8.58 -10.86 -19.35
C ASP A 525 9.97 -10.21 -19.18
N HIS A 526 10.34 -9.23 -20.05
CA HIS A 526 11.58 -8.44 -19.90
C HIS A 526 11.52 -7.46 -18.71
N TRP A 527 10.37 -6.80 -18.50
CA TRP A 527 10.23 -5.74 -17.50
C TRP A 527 9.67 -6.21 -16.16
N MET A 528 8.85 -7.28 -16.17
CA MET A 528 8.19 -7.75 -14.94
C MET A 528 9.12 -8.65 -14.11
N ASN A 529 9.02 -8.56 -12.76
CA ASN A 529 8.08 -7.77 -11.97
C ASN A 529 8.48 -6.30 -11.92
N VAL A 530 7.53 -5.43 -11.50
CA VAL A 530 7.92 -4.07 -11.10
C VAL A 530 8.89 -4.17 -9.92
N ASP A 531 10.12 -3.67 -10.08
CA ASP A 531 11.16 -3.79 -9.03
C ASP A 531 10.83 -2.96 -7.79
N GLN A 532 10.32 -1.74 -7.99
CA GLN A 532 9.88 -0.88 -6.89
C GLN A 532 8.54 -0.24 -7.18
N TYR A 533 7.55 -0.56 -6.36
CA TYR A 533 6.21 0.03 -6.41
C TYR A 533 5.98 0.94 -5.22
N ILE A 534 5.36 2.12 -5.45
CA ILE A 534 5.18 3.14 -4.42
C ILE A 534 3.73 3.61 -4.42
N GLY A 535 3.08 3.61 -3.25
CA GLY A 535 1.70 4.09 -3.13
C GLY A 535 1.16 4.05 -1.71
N GLY A 536 -0.12 4.39 -1.54
CA GLY A 536 -0.78 4.44 -0.24
C GLY A 536 -1.13 3.06 0.33
N ILE A 537 -1.04 2.90 1.64
CA ILE A 537 -1.39 1.65 2.33
C ILE A 537 -2.89 1.33 2.26
N GLU A 538 -3.74 2.33 2.01
CA GLU A 538 -5.19 2.17 1.82
C GLU A 538 -5.55 1.20 0.68
N HIS A 539 -4.62 0.99 -0.25
CA HIS A 539 -4.79 0.06 -1.36
C HIS A 539 -4.44 -1.39 -1.03
N ALA A 540 -4.05 -1.71 0.21
CA ALA A 540 -3.59 -3.05 0.61
C ALA A 540 -4.57 -4.17 0.26
N ILE A 541 -5.87 -3.98 0.51
CA ILE A 541 -6.95 -4.96 0.25
C ILE A 541 -7.79 -4.61 -0.98
N LEU A 542 -7.47 -3.54 -1.68
CA LEU A 542 -8.12 -3.07 -2.91
C LEU A 542 -7.22 -3.36 -4.11
N HIS A 543 -6.67 -2.31 -4.71
CA HIS A 543 -5.81 -2.35 -5.90
C HIS A 543 -4.69 -3.40 -5.82
N LEU A 544 -3.96 -3.49 -4.70
CA LEU A 544 -2.85 -4.44 -4.56
C LEU A 544 -3.33 -5.90 -4.62
N MET A 545 -4.46 -6.22 -4.00
CA MET A 545 -5.03 -7.56 -4.05
C MET A 545 -5.59 -7.90 -5.43
N TYR A 546 -6.28 -6.97 -6.07
CA TYR A 546 -6.82 -7.15 -7.41
C TYR A 546 -5.72 -7.28 -8.47
N SER A 547 -4.64 -6.51 -8.36
CA SER A 547 -3.46 -6.63 -9.22
C SER A 547 -2.81 -8.01 -9.10
N ARG A 548 -2.67 -8.53 -7.89
CA ARG A 548 -2.16 -9.89 -7.64
C ARG A 548 -3.06 -10.95 -8.27
N PHE A 549 -4.38 -10.80 -8.10
CA PHE A 549 -5.37 -11.70 -8.71
C PHE A 549 -5.26 -11.70 -10.24
N LEU A 550 -5.33 -10.53 -10.88
CA LEU A 550 -5.26 -10.46 -12.34
C LEU A 550 -3.91 -10.97 -12.88
N MET A 551 -2.81 -10.69 -12.17
CA MET A 551 -1.49 -11.20 -12.57
C MET A 551 -1.46 -12.73 -12.62
N LYS A 552 -2.07 -13.41 -11.64
CA LYS A 552 -2.19 -14.87 -11.65
C LYS A 552 -3.06 -15.38 -12.81
N VAL A 553 -4.17 -14.69 -13.09
CA VAL A 553 -5.01 -15.01 -14.26
C VAL A 553 -4.24 -14.87 -15.55
N PHE A 554 -3.45 -13.82 -15.73
CA PHE A 554 -2.64 -13.58 -16.93
C PHE A 554 -1.52 -14.59 -17.09
N ARG A 555 -0.86 -14.97 -16.00
CA ARG A 555 0.11 -16.06 -16.00
C ARG A 555 -0.53 -17.38 -16.44
N ASP A 556 -1.68 -17.73 -15.87
CA ASP A 556 -2.41 -18.97 -16.21
C ASP A 556 -2.99 -18.95 -17.63
N ALA A 557 -3.15 -17.74 -18.20
CA ALA A 557 -3.51 -17.56 -19.61
C ALA A 557 -2.28 -17.58 -20.54
N GLY A 558 -1.05 -17.66 -20.02
CA GLY A 558 0.19 -17.66 -20.79
C GLY A 558 0.58 -16.30 -21.35
N LEU A 559 0.07 -15.21 -20.78
CA LEU A 559 0.29 -13.83 -21.25
C LEU A 559 1.52 -13.18 -20.60
N VAL A 560 1.99 -13.74 -19.49
CA VAL A 560 3.17 -13.31 -18.75
C VAL A 560 3.71 -14.49 -17.94
N GLU A 561 5.00 -14.50 -17.60
CA GLU A 561 5.61 -15.55 -16.77
C GLU A 561 5.44 -15.27 -15.27
N ALA A 562 5.57 -14.02 -14.87
CA ALA A 562 5.52 -13.61 -13.47
C ALA A 562 4.15 -13.88 -12.81
N SER A 563 4.16 -14.32 -11.56
CA SER A 563 2.93 -14.61 -10.77
C SER A 563 2.51 -13.49 -9.83
N GLU A 564 3.42 -12.57 -9.54
CA GLU A 564 3.18 -11.38 -8.71
C GLU A 564 3.54 -10.11 -9.47
N PRO A 565 2.82 -9.00 -9.25
CA PRO A 565 3.05 -7.79 -10.04
C PRO A 565 4.25 -6.97 -9.56
N PHE A 566 4.50 -6.93 -8.23
CA PHE A 566 5.44 -6.00 -7.61
C PHE A 566 6.39 -6.76 -6.69
N GLU A 567 7.71 -6.60 -6.89
CA GLU A 567 8.73 -7.25 -6.07
C GLU A 567 8.86 -6.55 -4.71
N ARG A 568 9.01 -5.22 -4.73
CA ARG A 568 9.09 -4.38 -3.54
C ARG A 568 7.97 -3.37 -3.50
N LEU A 569 7.43 -3.14 -2.33
CA LEU A 569 6.36 -2.18 -2.08
C LEU A 569 6.79 -1.19 -0.99
N LEU A 570 6.79 0.08 -1.34
CA LEU A 570 6.92 1.17 -0.38
C LEU A 570 5.54 1.80 -0.13
N THR A 571 5.05 1.69 1.10
CA THR A 571 3.82 2.38 1.52
C THR A 571 4.19 3.73 2.12
N GLN A 572 3.99 4.79 1.35
CA GLN A 572 4.31 6.13 1.81
C GLN A 572 3.37 6.62 2.91
N GLY A 573 3.91 7.38 3.87
CA GLY A 573 3.12 8.08 4.88
C GLY A 573 2.38 9.30 4.32
N MET A 574 1.35 9.74 5.02
CA MET A 574 0.53 10.89 4.63
C MET A 574 1.27 12.22 4.84
N VAL A 575 0.89 13.24 4.06
CA VAL A 575 1.27 14.62 4.34
C VAL A 575 0.15 15.28 5.14
N LEU A 576 0.48 15.65 6.37
CA LEU A 576 -0.41 16.28 7.32
C LEU A 576 -0.13 17.77 7.40
N LYS A 577 -1.07 18.55 7.92
CA LYS A 577 -0.85 19.93 8.37
C LYS A 577 -1.48 20.11 9.74
N GLU A 578 -0.66 20.53 10.70
CA GLU A 578 -1.05 20.65 12.10
C GLU A 578 -1.63 19.34 12.66
N GLY A 579 -0.96 18.20 12.35
CA GLY A 579 -1.33 16.87 12.81
C GLY A 579 -2.62 16.30 12.16
N SER A 580 -3.20 16.98 11.18
CA SER A 580 -4.44 16.56 10.53
C SER A 580 -4.23 16.32 9.04
N LYS A 581 -4.94 15.32 8.47
CA LYS A 581 -4.98 15.10 7.02
C LYS A 581 -5.45 16.36 6.31
N MET A 582 -4.73 16.77 5.26
CA MET A 582 -5.11 17.91 4.44
C MET A 582 -6.43 17.63 3.71
N SER A 583 -7.39 18.54 3.82
CA SER A 583 -8.64 18.48 3.07
C SER A 583 -9.17 19.85 2.74
N LYS A 584 -9.84 19.98 1.58
CA LYS A 584 -10.46 21.25 1.16
C LYS A 584 -11.55 21.70 2.14
N SER A 585 -12.27 20.77 2.75
CA SER A 585 -13.31 21.07 3.75
C SER A 585 -12.77 21.67 5.05
N LYS A 586 -11.52 21.31 5.42
CA LYS A 586 -10.83 21.86 6.60
C LYS A 586 -10.06 23.16 6.31
N GLY A 587 -9.90 23.52 5.02
CA GLY A 587 -9.15 24.73 4.64
C GLY A 587 -7.64 24.65 4.91
N ASN A 588 -7.09 23.45 5.19
CA ASN A 588 -5.69 23.24 5.53
C ASN A 588 -4.84 22.68 4.39
N VAL A 589 -5.31 22.78 3.15
CA VAL A 589 -4.57 22.29 1.96
C VAL A 589 -3.41 23.21 1.62
N VAL A 590 -2.25 22.63 1.35
CA VAL A 590 -1.09 23.33 0.78
C VAL A 590 -1.07 23.06 -0.73
N SER A 591 -1.09 24.15 -1.52
CA SER A 591 -1.02 24.06 -2.97
C SER A 591 0.42 23.83 -3.43
N PRO A 592 0.72 22.77 -4.20
CA PRO A 592 2.02 22.63 -4.82
C PRO A 592 2.42 23.83 -5.66
N GLU A 593 1.48 24.40 -6.44
CA GLU A 593 1.75 25.55 -7.31
C GLU A 593 2.26 26.78 -6.56
N GLU A 594 1.71 27.08 -5.38
CA GLU A 594 2.16 28.18 -4.54
C GLU A 594 3.60 27.96 -4.06
N ILE A 595 3.94 26.73 -3.70
CA ILE A 595 5.29 26.39 -3.23
C ILE A 595 6.29 26.47 -4.39
N LEU A 596 5.95 25.89 -5.54
CA LEU A 596 6.81 25.89 -6.74
C LEU A 596 7.04 27.33 -7.24
N SER A 597 6.01 28.15 -7.29
CA SER A 597 6.14 29.54 -7.75
C SER A 597 6.99 30.39 -6.83
N LYS A 598 6.98 30.13 -5.52
CA LYS A 598 7.72 30.92 -4.53
C LYS A 598 9.13 30.42 -4.30
N TYR A 599 9.34 29.12 -4.23
CA TYR A 599 10.60 28.51 -3.79
C TYR A 599 11.25 27.60 -4.84
N GLY A 600 10.53 27.21 -5.89
CA GLY A 600 10.98 26.26 -6.90
C GLY A 600 10.69 24.79 -6.56
N ALA A 601 10.78 23.95 -7.60
CA ALA A 601 10.55 22.52 -7.51
C ALA A 601 11.60 21.81 -6.67
N ASP A 602 12.88 22.12 -6.87
CA ASP A 602 13.98 21.50 -6.11
C ASP A 602 13.84 21.74 -4.61
N THR A 603 13.34 22.91 -4.19
CA THR A 603 13.07 23.20 -2.78
C THR A 603 11.94 22.34 -2.23
N ALA A 604 10.86 22.18 -2.96
CA ALA A 604 9.72 21.35 -2.56
C ALA A 604 10.13 19.86 -2.45
N ARG A 605 10.87 19.36 -3.44
CA ARG A 605 11.44 18.01 -3.46
C ARG A 605 12.35 17.77 -2.25
N LEU A 606 13.31 18.65 -2.04
CA LEU A 606 14.26 18.53 -0.93
C LEU A 606 13.58 18.52 0.42
N PHE A 607 12.62 19.43 0.64
CA PHE A 607 11.87 19.49 1.90
C PHE A 607 11.11 18.19 2.18
N ILE A 608 10.37 17.67 1.18
CA ILE A 608 9.55 16.47 1.33
C ILE A 608 10.40 15.24 1.65
N LEU A 609 11.57 15.13 1.05
CA LEU A 609 12.49 14.02 1.25
C LEU A 609 13.23 14.10 2.59
N PHE A 610 13.51 15.32 3.06
CA PHE A 610 14.25 15.56 4.30
C PHE A 610 13.37 15.48 5.56
N ALA A 611 12.10 15.89 5.49
CA ALA A 611 11.27 16.14 6.66
C ALA A 611 10.86 14.87 7.43
N ALA A 612 10.78 13.71 6.77
CA ALA A 612 10.44 12.43 7.40
C ALA A 612 10.89 11.24 6.53
N PRO A 613 11.15 10.07 7.13
CA PRO A 613 11.31 8.82 6.39
C PRO A 613 10.10 8.57 5.48
N PRO A 614 10.27 7.92 4.31
CA PRO A 614 9.18 7.70 3.35
C PRO A 614 7.91 7.06 3.93
N GLU A 615 8.03 6.10 4.83
CA GLU A 615 6.92 5.33 5.43
C GLU A 615 6.19 6.10 6.55
N ARG A 616 6.81 7.15 7.08
CA ARG A 616 6.24 7.95 8.18
C ARG A 616 5.42 9.09 7.65
N ASP A 617 4.39 9.46 8.42
CA ASP A 617 3.65 10.68 8.15
C ASP A 617 4.57 11.91 8.27
N LEU A 618 4.33 12.89 7.40
CA LEU A 618 5.05 14.15 7.35
C LEU A 618 4.13 15.27 7.77
N ASP A 619 4.47 16.01 8.82
CA ASP A 619 3.74 17.23 9.17
C ASP A 619 4.36 18.43 8.43
N TRP A 620 3.53 19.15 7.68
CA TRP A 620 3.96 20.26 6.83
C TRP A 620 4.49 21.43 7.64
N SER A 621 5.64 21.95 7.25
CA SER A 621 6.30 23.08 7.90
C SER A 621 6.79 24.12 6.91
N ASP A 622 6.17 25.30 6.89
CA ASP A 622 6.61 26.41 6.04
C ASP A 622 8.05 26.85 6.38
N LYS A 623 8.44 26.81 7.66
CA LYS A 623 9.81 27.07 8.10
C LYS A 623 10.80 26.03 7.57
N GLY A 624 10.37 24.78 7.46
CA GLY A 624 11.16 23.71 6.87
C GLY A 624 11.42 23.93 5.37
N VAL A 625 10.40 24.37 4.63
CA VAL A 625 10.53 24.74 3.21
C VAL A 625 11.53 25.90 3.04
N GLU A 626 11.41 26.94 3.85
CA GLU A 626 12.38 28.05 3.84
C GLU A 626 13.80 27.62 4.21
N GLY A 627 13.92 26.64 5.11
CA GLY A 627 15.21 26.01 5.48
C GLY A 627 15.85 25.33 4.27
N SER A 628 15.09 24.55 3.53
CA SER A 628 15.52 23.87 2.30
C SER A 628 15.94 24.87 1.22
N TYR A 629 15.16 25.93 1.02
CA TYR A 629 15.53 27.00 0.09
C TYR A 629 16.85 27.69 0.46
N ARG A 630 17.07 28.00 1.76
CA ARG A 630 18.33 28.56 2.23
C ARG A 630 19.51 27.62 2.02
N PHE A 631 19.28 26.31 2.21
CA PHE A 631 20.31 25.31 1.95
C PHE A 631 20.71 25.29 0.47
N LEU A 632 19.78 25.28 -0.48
CA LEU A 632 20.09 25.34 -1.91
C LEU A 632 20.84 26.62 -2.29
N ASN A 633 20.53 27.76 -1.68
CA ASN A 633 21.33 28.99 -1.84
C ASN A 633 22.75 28.85 -1.30
N ARG A 634 22.99 28.04 -0.28
CA ARG A 634 24.32 27.72 0.22
C ARG A 634 25.08 26.84 -0.75
N VAL A 635 24.41 25.80 -1.27
CA VAL A 635 24.97 24.92 -2.32
C VAL A 635 25.40 25.75 -3.52
N TRP A 636 24.52 26.62 -4.01
CA TRP A 636 24.83 27.51 -5.14
C TRP A 636 26.14 28.31 -4.92
N ARG A 637 26.28 28.91 -3.74
CA ARG A 637 27.48 29.74 -3.43
C ARG A 637 28.73 28.90 -3.28
N ILE A 638 28.67 27.78 -2.59
CA ILE A 638 29.87 26.99 -2.31
C ILE A 638 30.43 26.32 -3.57
N VAL A 639 29.54 25.84 -4.47
CA VAL A 639 29.99 25.25 -5.74
C VAL A 639 30.70 26.26 -6.61
N HIS A 640 30.23 27.50 -6.67
CA HIS A 640 30.95 28.58 -7.39
C HIS A 640 32.34 28.86 -6.76
N GLN A 641 32.44 28.92 -5.45
CA GLN A 641 33.70 29.12 -4.75
C GLN A 641 34.69 27.98 -5.04
N PHE A 642 34.24 26.75 -5.02
CA PHE A 642 35.03 25.57 -5.36
C PHE A 642 35.42 25.55 -6.84
N ALA A 643 34.56 25.99 -7.74
CA ALA A 643 34.89 26.14 -9.16
C ALA A 643 35.99 27.20 -9.40
N ASP A 644 36.04 28.28 -8.59
CA ASP A 644 37.11 29.24 -8.63
C ASP A 644 38.44 28.66 -8.07
N ILE A 645 38.38 27.89 -6.99
CA ILE A 645 39.56 27.18 -6.44
C ILE A 645 40.10 26.17 -7.46
N ALA A 646 39.24 25.38 -8.07
CA ALA A 646 39.63 24.41 -9.09
C ALA A 646 40.35 25.01 -10.30
N LYS A 647 40.05 26.28 -10.62
CA LYS A 647 40.73 27.02 -11.71
C LYS A 647 42.01 27.73 -11.31
N THR A 648 42.15 28.09 -10.06
CA THR A 648 43.21 29.04 -9.61
C THR A 648 44.23 28.43 -8.64
N ALA A 649 43.88 27.37 -7.91
CA ALA A 649 44.78 26.73 -6.96
C ALA A 649 45.75 25.74 -7.63
N GLU A 650 46.78 25.34 -6.90
CA GLU A 650 47.71 24.31 -7.35
C GLU A 650 47.10 22.92 -7.22
N VAL A 651 47.55 21.95 -8.02
CA VAL A 651 47.15 20.54 -7.92
C VAL A 651 47.97 19.86 -6.82
N SER A 652 47.31 19.06 -5.99
CA SER A 652 47.88 18.35 -4.84
C SER A 652 49.00 17.36 -5.20
N LYS A 653 48.98 16.79 -6.40
CA LYS A 653 49.85 15.72 -6.88
C LYS A 653 49.84 14.49 -5.92
N GLY A 654 48.72 14.26 -5.22
CA GLY A 654 48.59 13.19 -4.23
C GLY A 654 49.19 13.50 -2.86
N ILE A 655 49.64 14.77 -2.63
CA ILE A 655 50.11 15.23 -1.32
C ILE A 655 49.04 16.12 -0.71
N TYR A 656 48.20 15.52 0.12
CA TYR A 656 47.04 16.20 0.72
C TYR A 656 47.41 16.94 2.02
N SER A 657 46.95 18.17 2.13
CA SER A 657 46.99 18.94 3.38
C SER A 657 46.03 18.33 4.42
N GLU A 658 46.12 18.73 5.67
CA GLU A 658 45.14 18.27 6.68
C GLU A 658 43.72 18.74 6.37
N ALA A 659 43.57 19.92 5.75
CA ALA A 659 42.28 20.41 5.27
C ALA A 659 41.71 19.52 4.15
N ASP A 660 42.54 19.13 3.19
CA ASP A 660 42.12 18.20 2.11
C ASP A 660 41.67 16.85 2.67
N LYS A 661 42.44 16.27 3.56
CA LYS A 661 42.11 14.99 4.20
C LYS A 661 40.80 15.06 4.98
N ALA A 662 40.59 16.15 5.72
CA ALA A 662 39.35 16.37 6.46
C ALA A 662 38.12 16.50 5.55
N LEU A 663 38.25 17.24 4.45
CA LEU A 663 37.18 17.38 3.45
C LEU A 663 36.88 16.04 2.80
N ARG A 664 37.91 15.36 2.26
CA ARG A 664 37.79 14.07 1.57
C ARG A 664 37.18 12.99 2.48
N LEU A 665 37.54 12.98 3.76
CA LEU A 665 36.90 12.05 4.73
C LEU A 665 35.41 12.27 4.82
N VAL A 666 34.92 13.51 4.96
CA VAL A 666 33.48 13.81 5.04
C VAL A 666 32.79 13.56 3.70
N GLU A 667 33.44 13.93 2.58
CA GLU A 667 32.98 13.68 1.22
C GLU A 667 32.65 12.19 1.02
N TYR A 668 33.62 11.30 1.19
CA TYR A 668 33.48 9.88 0.93
C TYR A 668 32.63 9.16 2.00
N THR A 669 32.61 9.66 3.24
CA THR A 669 31.65 9.23 4.25
C THR A 669 30.22 9.55 3.81
N SER A 670 30.01 10.74 3.21
CA SER A 670 28.71 11.14 2.68
C SER A 670 28.33 10.33 1.45
N VAL A 671 29.28 10.03 0.54
CA VAL A 671 29.03 9.13 -0.61
C VAL A 671 28.56 7.76 -0.12
N ALA A 672 29.27 7.15 0.83
CA ALA A 672 28.89 5.86 1.40
C ALA A 672 27.50 5.93 2.03
N LYS A 673 27.25 6.91 2.88
CA LYS A 673 25.98 7.06 3.61
C LYS A 673 24.79 7.30 2.68
N VAL A 674 24.93 8.18 1.70
CA VAL A 674 23.85 8.47 0.73
C VAL A 674 23.57 7.24 -0.13
N THR A 675 24.62 6.50 -0.52
CA THR A 675 24.47 5.26 -1.27
C THR A 675 23.65 4.23 -0.48
N ASP A 676 24.04 3.96 0.76
CA ASP A 676 23.32 3.02 1.64
C ASP A 676 21.85 3.43 1.84
N ASP A 677 21.60 4.73 2.06
CA ASP A 677 20.27 5.26 2.34
C ASP A 677 19.32 5.25 1.13
N ILE A 678 19.85 5.31 -0.11
CA ILE A 678 19.05 5.29 -1.35
C ILE A 678 18.94 3.87 -1.93
N GLN A 679 19.90 3.00 -1.67
CA GLN A 679 19.97 1.69 -2.30
C GLN A 679 18.71 0.86 -2.05
N GLY A 680 18.20 0.89 -0.81
CA GLY A 680 16.90 0.31 -0.43
C GLY A 680 16.79 -1.18 -0.73
N ASP A 681 17.87 -1.93 -0.69
CA ASP A 681 17.89 -3.35 -1.06
C ASP A 681 17.05 -4.21 -0.11
N ASP A 682 16.86 -3.76 1.12
CA ASP A 682 15.98 -4.34 2.12
C ASP A 682 14.53 -3.77 2.09
N GLY A 683 14.22 -2.90 1.12
CA GLY A 683 12.94 -2.19 1.02
C GLY A 683 12.84 -0.94 1.90
N ASN A 684 13.87 -0.60 2.66
CA ASN A 684 13.92 0.57 3.52
C ASN A 684 14.74 1.70 2.88
N TYR A 685 14.13 2.84 2.69
CA TYR A 685 14.77 4.04 2.16
C TYR A 685 14.91 5.08 3.26
N ALA A 686 16.12 5.55 3.51
CA ALA A 686 16.39 6.57 4.52
C ALA A 686 16.72 7.93 3.88
N LEU A 687 15.84 8.40 2.96
CA LEU A 687 16.09 9.60 2.14
C LEU A 687 16.35 10.86 2.97
N ASN A 688 15.75 10.97 4.15
CA ASN A 688 15.94 12.08 5.08
C ASN A 688 17.37 12.10 5.65
N THR A 689 17.98 10.96 5.93
CA THR A 689 19.36 10.87 6.41
C THR A 689 20.36 11.03 5.27
N ALA A 690 20.01 10.58 4.05
CA ALA A 690 20.78 10.87 2.85
C ALA A 690 20.91 12.38 2.63
N VAL A 691 19.80 13.13 2.71
CA VAL A 691 19.83 14.61 2.62
C VAL A 691 20.66 15.21 3.75
N SER A 692 20.57 14.67 4.98
CA SER A 692 21.41 15.14 6.10
C SER A 692 22.90 14.96 5.80
N ALA A 693 23.32 13.81 5.25
CA ALA A 693 24.71 13.56 4.89
C ALA A 693 25.22 14.56 3.83
N VAL A 694 24.38 14.88 2.83
CA VAL A 694 24.72 15.93 1.85
C VAL A 694 24.85 17.30 2.53
N MET A 695 24.00 17.62 3.52
CA MET A 695 24.12 18.88 4.28
C MET A 695 25.42 18.94 5.09
N GLU A 696 25.86 17.83 5.67
CA GLU A 696 27.14 17.73 6.37
C GLU A 696 28.32 17.92 5.41
N PHE A 697 28.26 17.33 4.22
CA PHE A 697 29.26 17.52 3.18
C PHE A 697 29.37 19.00 2.77
N VAL A 698 28.25 19.66 2.51
CA VAL A 698 28.23 21.12 2.22
C VAL A 698 28.79 21.92 3.38
N ASN A 699 28.56 21.54 4.64
CA ASN A 699 29.19 22.20 5.79
C ASN A 699 30.71 22.02 5.80
N ALA A 700 31.24 20.83 5.47
CA ALA A 700 32.65 20.56 5.34
C ALA A 700 33.32 21.40 4.21
N MET A 701 32.62 21.52 3.07
CA MET A 701 33.09 22.41 1.98
C MET A 701 33.16 23.87 2.43
N HIS A 702 32.19 24.36 3.17
CA HIS A 702 32.24 25.71 3.75
C HIS A 702 33.41 25.87 4.76
N ALA A 703 33.68 24.83 5.56
CA ALA A 703 34.79 24.83 6.48
C ALA A 703 36.15 24.82 5.75
N TYR A 704 36.24 24.14 4.60
CA TYR A 704 37.44 24.08 3.77
C TYR A 704 37.89 25.44 3.23
N VAL A 705 36.95 26.32 2.86
CA VAL A 705 37.25 27.69 2.36
C VAL A 705 37.35 28.75 3.46
N GLY A 706 37.22 28.36 4.74
CA GLY A 706 37.33 29.29 5.87
C GLY A 706 38.73 29.85 6.06
N GLU A 707 38.85 30.98 6.81
CA GLU A 707 40.13 31.60 7.12
C GLU A 707 41.06 30.63 7.87
N ASP A 708 42.40 30.70 7.65
CA ASP A 708 43.45 29.91 8.33
C ASP A 708 43.57 28.41 7.99
N LYS A 709 43.15 27.97 6.83
CA LYS A 709 43.15 26.52 6.48
C LYS A 709 44.36 26.03 5.69
N GLY A 710 45.32 26.87 5.41
CA GLY A 710 46.50 26.45 4.66
C GLY A 710 46.27 26.39 3.14
N GLN A 711 47.05 25.59 2.42
CA GLN A 711 47.00 25.49 0.98
C GLN A 711 45.78 24.64 0.56
N LEU A 712 44.90 25.23 -0.28
CA LEU A 712 43.77 24.55 -0.91
C LEU A 712 44.23 24.01 -2.27
N HIS A 713 43.75 22.84 -2.66
CA HIS A 713 44.15 22.20 -3.90
C HIS A 713 42.99 22.12 -4.94
N ALA A 714 43.36 22.35 -6.19
CA ALA A 714 42.44 22.43 -7.32
C ALA A 714 41.71 21.10 -7.60
N ASP A 715 42.45 20.03 -7.58
CA ASP A 715 41.91 18.66 -7.80
C ASP A 715 40.95 18.22 -6.70
N VAL A 716 41.19 18.58 -5.44
CA VAL A 716 40.30 18.30 -4.32
C VAL A 716 39.00 19.11 -4.44
N ALA A 717 39.11 20.39 -4.83
CA ALA A 717 37.93 21.23 -5.02
C ALA A 717 37.08 20.77 -6.23
N ASP A 718 37.69 20.32 -7.30
CA ASP A 718 37.00 19.82 -8.48
C ASP A 718 36.26 18.49 -8.18
N GLU A 719 36.94 17.54 -7.50
CA GLU A 719 36.39 16.27 -7.05
C GLU A 719 35.20 16.48 -6.13
N ALA A 720 35.33 17.35 -5.12
CA ALA A 720 34.25 17.63 -4.17
C ALA A 720 32.99 18.24 -4.87
N ASN A 721 33.21 19.14 -5.84
CA ASN A 721 32.08 19.66 -6.65
C ASN A 721 31.41 18.57 -7.45
N GLU A 722 32.16 17.72 -8.15
CA GLU A 722 31.59 16.62 -8.94
C GLU A 722 30.79 15.69 -8.08
N ASN A 723 31.32 15.23 -6.96
CA ASN A 723 30.65 14.30 -6.09
C ASN A 723 29.42 14.91 -5.41
N LEU A 724 29.50 16.18 -4.96
CA LEU A 724 28.32 16.87 -4.42
C LEU A 724 27.18 16.94 -5.43
N LEU A 725 27.47 17.33 -6.68
CA LEU A 725 26.44 17.49 -7.71
C LEU A 725 25.84 16.14 -8.15
N ARG A 726 26.65 15.09 -8.22
CA ARG A 726 26.14 13.72 -8.48
C ARG A 726 25.25 13.22 -7.33
N LEU A 727 25.63 13.47 -6.07
CA LEU A 727 24.79 13.12 -4.91
C LEU A 727 23.48 13.92 -4.88
N LEU A 728 23.49 15.20 -5.29
CA LEU A 728 22.31 16.06 -5.31
C LEU A 728 21.37 15.77 -6.48
N ALA A 729 21.89 15.25 -7.60
CA ALA A 729 21.13 15.09 -8.84
C ALA A 729 19.78 14.36 -8.68
N PRO A 730 19.65 13.26 -7.92
CA PRO A 730 18.35 12.63 -7.69
C PRO A 730 17.38 13.48 -6.87
N PHE A 731 17.87 14.25 -5.90
CA PHE A 731 17.04 15.01 -4.96
C PHE A 731 16.59 16.36 -5.54
N THR A 732 17.53 17.08 -6.16
CA THR A 732 17.36 18.45 -6.66
C THR A 732 17.91 18.56 -8.08
N PRO A 733 17.18 17.98 -9.07
CA PRO A 733 17.72 17.73 -10.41
C PRO A 733 18.09 19.01 -11.17
N HIS A 734 17.34 20.09 -11.01
CA HIS A 734 17.55 21.31 -11.81
C HIS A 734 18.79 22.08 -11.36
N ILE A 735 18.95 22.33 -10.06
CA ILE A 735 20.11 23.02 -9.54
C ILE A 735 21.39 22.21 -9.76
N ALA A 736 21.32 20.88 -9.63
CA ALA A 736 22.46 20.02 -9.89
C ALA A 736 22.92 20.09 -11.36
N GLU A 737 21.98 20.06 -12.29
CA GLU A 737 22.27 20.18 -13.73
C GLU A 737 22.83 21.55 -14.10
N GLU A 738 22.26 22.62 -13.56
CA GLU A 738 22.75 23.98 -13.81
C GLU A 738 24.18 24.16 -13.30
N LEU A 739 24.44 23.76 -12.08
CA LEU A 739 25.77 23.85 -11.49
C LEU A 739 26.77 22.95 -12.20
N TRP A 740 26.39 21.76 -12.66
CA TRP A 740 27.22 20.88 -13.48
C TRP A 740 27.66 21.56 -14.78
N SER A 741 26.73 22.23 -15.45
CA SER A 741 27.06 23.05 -16.62
C SER A 741 27.98 24.22 -16.30
N ILE A 742 27.79 24.93 -15.18
CA ILE A 742 28.58 26.09 -14.74
C ILE A 742 30.04 25.69 -14.42
N ILE A 743 30.25 24.54 -13.80
CA ILE A 743 31.63 24.07 -13.53
C ILE A 743 32.33 23.53 -14.79
N GLY A 744 31.62 23.51 -15.93
CA GLY A 744 32.21 23.18 -17.25
C GLY A 744 32.35 21.69 -17.52
N LYS A 745 31.57 20.84 -16.86
CA LYS A 745 31.58 19.39 -17.10
C LYS A 745 30.75 19.05 -18.33
N ASN A 746 31.14 17.98 -19.02
CA ASN A 746 30.49 17.55 -20.25
C ASN A 746 29.24 16.66 -19.96
N GLY A 747 28.25 16.79 -20.80
CA GLY A 747 27.01 16.02 -20.71
C GLY A 747 26.14 16.42 -19.54
N SER A 748 25.08 15.67 -19.30
CA SER A 748 24.17 15.88 -18.18
C SER A 748 24.70 15.20 -16.91
N VAL A 749 24.51 15.81 -15.73
CA VAL A 749 24.82 15.18 -14.44
C VAL A 749 24.02 13.89 -14.23
N HIS A 750 22.81 13.80 -14.77
CA HIS A 750 21.94 12.64 -14.68
C HIS A 750 22.40 11.42 -15.48
N THR A 751 23.34 11.62 -16.40
CA THR A 751 23.96 10.54 -17.21
C THR A 751 25.33 10.14 -16.71
N GLN A 752 25.83 10.78 -15.65
CA GLN A 752 27.08 10.41 -15.01
C GLN A 752 26.92 9.17 -14.15
N GLU A 753 28.03 8.45 -13.99
CA GLU A 753 28.07 7.33 -13.04
C GLU A 753 27.96 7.82 -11.59
N TRP A 754 27.27 7.04 -10.77
CA TRP A 754 27.18 7.30 -9.32
C TRP A 754 28.56 7.31 -8.67
N PRO A 755 28.87 8.27 -7.77
CA PRO A 755 30.19 8.36 -7.17
C PRO A 755 30.52 7.11 -6.35
N GLN A 756 31.75 6.63 -6.49
CA GLN A 756 32.27 5.50 -5.74
C GLN A 756 33.06 5.98 -4.53
N THR A 757 33.10 5.16 -3.46
CA THR A 757 33.86 5.47 -2.27
C THR A 757 35.37 5.32 -2.52
N ASP A 758 36.20 6.23 -1.95
CA ASP A 758 37.67 6.09 -1.90
C ASP A 758 38.06 5.53 -0.53
N ALA A 759 38.56 4.29 -0.52
CA ALA A 759 38.97 3.62 0.70
C ALA A 759 40.16 4.33 1.39
N GLN A 760 41.03 5.04 0.64
CA GLN A 760 42.14 5.78 1.21
C GLN A 760 41.69 7.06 1.92
N ALA A 761 40.66 7.71 1.39
CA ALA A 761 40.08 8.89 2.01
C ALA A 761 39.28 8.57 3.30
N LEU A 762 38.77 7.34 3.41
CA LEU A 762 38.06 6.87 4.59
C LEU A 762 38.95 6.44 5.76
N VAL A 763 40.30 6.43 5.57
CA VAL A 763 41.23 6.14 6.65
C VAL A 763 41.30 7.32 7.60
N VAL A 764 40.72 7.15 8.78
CA VAL A 764 40.79 8.16 9.86
C VAL A 764 42.18 8.18 10.41
N SER A 765 42.98 9.20 10.09
CA SER A 765 44.35 9.37 10.61
C SER A 765 44.35 9.82 12.07
N THR A 766 43.32 10.53 12.51
CA THR A 766 43.24 11.05 13.89
C THR A 766 41.80 10.88 14.42
N ILE A 767 41.66 10.62 15.71
CA ILE A 767 40.41 10.53 16.44
C ILE A 767 40.36 11.52 17.61
N GLU A 768 39.22 12.14 17.83
CA GLU A 768 38.99 12.99 18.99
C GLU A 768 38.44 12.14 20.12
N LEU A 769 39.18 12.06 21.23
CA LEU A 769 38.75 11.31 22.41
C LEU A 769 38.35 12.28 23.55
N PRO A 770 37.14 12.14 24.11
CA PRO A 770 36.74 12.87 25.30
C PRO A 770 37.53 12.37 26.51
N VAL A 771 38.15 13.30 27.26
CA VAL A 771 38.88 13.04 28.49
C VAL A 771 37.97 13.34 29.68
N GLN A 772 37.68 12.31 30.44
CA GLN A 772 36.93 12.44 31.68
C GLN A 772 37.88 12.45 32.88
N ILE A 773 37.52 13.28 33.87
CA ILE A 773 38.14 13.22 35.21
C ILE A 773 37.00 12.90 36.20
N ASN A 774 37.14 11.78 36.88
CA ASN A 774 36.12 11.22 37.79
C ASN A 774 34.73 11.17 37.15
N GLY A 775 34.63 10.69 35.88
CA GLY A 775 33.38 10.47 35.14
C GLY A 775 32.78 11.73 34.49
N LYS A 776 33.39 12.91 34.62
CA LYS A 776 32.94 14.15 33.95
C LYS A 776 33.92 14.55 32.85
N VAL A 777 33.38 14.73 31.61
CA VAL A 777 34.19 15.20 30.48
C VAL A 777 34.76 16.61 30.82
N ARG A 778 36.07 16.75 30.65
CA ARG A 778 36.81 17.98 30.98
C ARG A 778 37.54 18.58 29.78
N GLU A 779 37.92 17.69 28.84
CA GLU A 779 38.62 18.08 27.64
C GLU A 779 38.34 17.08 26.54
N ARG A 780 38.76 17.42 25.32
CA ARG A 780 38.82 16.54 24.17
C ARG A 780 40.24 16.66 23.59
N ILE A 781 40.87 15.55 23.32
CA ILE A 781 42.18 15.50 22.67
C ILE A 781 42.08 14.76 21.34
N VAL A 782 42.86 15.26 20.36
CA VAL A 782 43.03 14.63 19.05
C VAL A 782 44.25 13.76 19.10
N VAL A 783 44.11 12.47 18.87
CA VAL A 783 45.18 11.49 18.86
C VAL A 783 45.21 10.76 17.53
N SER A 784 46.38 10.18 17.13
CA SER A 784 46.39 9.28 15.97
C SER A 784 45.45 8.09 16.18
N ALA A 785 44.76 7.69 15.11
CA ALA A 785 43.80 6.55 15.18
C ALA A 785 44.51 5.25 15.51
N ASP A 786 45.79 5.11 15.16
CA ASP A 786 46.67 3.97 15.42
C ASP A 786 47.55 4.16 16.68
N ALA A 787 47.32 5.24 17.43
CA ALA A 787 48.12 5.55 18.62
C ALA A 787 48.00 4.44 19.67
N SER A 788 49.12 4.03 20.22
CA SER A 788 49.12 3.08 21.35
C SER A 788 48.47 3.71 22.59
N VAL A 789 48.00 2.88 23.50
CA VAL A 789 47.42 3.35 24.78
C VAL A 789 48.43 4.21 25.55
N GLU A 790 49.71 3.87 25.47
CA GLU A 790 50.82 4.62 26.08
C GLU A 790 50.97 6.01 25.48
N ALA A 791 50.95 6.12 24.12
CA ALA A 791 51.02 7.37 23.43
C ALA A 791 49.82 8.29 23.72
N ILE A 792 48.61 7.70 23.76
CA ILE A 792 47.39 8.42 24.12
C ILE A 792 47.47 8.96 25.54
N LYS A 793 48.00 8.14 26.48
CA LYS A 793 48.20 8.53 27.88
C LYS A 793 49.23 9.69 27.99
N GLU A 794 50.36 9.58 27.31
CA GLU A 794 51.40 10.61 27.30
C GLU A 794 50.85 11.93 26.77
N GLN A 795 50.17 11.89 25.62
CA GLN A 795 49.60 13.10 25.01
C GLN A 795 48.49 13.70 25.90
N THR A 796 47.64 12.85 26.50
CA THR A 796 46.58 13.33 27.42
C THR A 796 47.18 14.05 28.63
N LEU A 797 48.24 13.48 29.21
CA LEU A 797 48.89 14.08 30.39
C LEU A 797 49.77 15.30 30.04
N ALA A 798 50.14 15.49 28.77
CA ALA A 798 50.83 16.67 28.29
C ALA A 798 49.90 17.89 28.09
N SER A 799 48.55 17.71 28.12
CA SER A 799 47.63 18.83 28.01
C SER A 799 47.69 19.73 29.24
N ASP A 800 47.91 21.02 29.05
CA ASP A 800 47.95 22.03 30.11
C ASP A 800 46.66 22.04 30.94
N ARG A 801 45.54 21.85 30.27
CA ARG A 801 44.22 21.83 30.93
C ARG A 801 44.04 20.60 31.82
N ILE A 802 44.48 19.45 31.35
CA ILE A 802 44.44 18.22 32.14
C ILE A 802 45.41 18.35 33.30
N GLN A 803 46.66 18.82 33.08
CA GLN A 803 47.63 19.04 34.12
C GLN A 803 47.07 19.94 35.23
N THR A 804 46.48 21.07 34.87
CA THR A 804 45.83 22.01 35.85
C THR A 804 44.73 21.32 36.65
N LEU A 805 43.95 20.43 36.06
CA LEU A 805 42.80 19.77 36.71
C LEU A 805 43.23 18.62 37.63
N ILE A 806 44.43 18.02 37.38
CA ILE A 806 45.00 16.94 38.24
C ILE A 806 46.09 17.42 39.17
N ASP A 807 46.45 18.69 39.08
CA ASP A 807 47.49 19.29 39.96
C ASP A 807 47.12 19.09 41.42
N GLY A 808 48.11 18.65 42.22
CA GLY A 808 47.91 18.37 43.64
C GLY A 808 47.08 17.11 43.95
N LYS A 809 46.67 16.34 42.96
CA LYS A 809 45.86 15.10 43.11
C LYS A 809 46.67 13.87 42.71
N ASN A 810 46.40 12.77 43.39
CA ASN A 810 47.00 11.48 43.02
C ASN A 810 46.16 10.77 41.91
N VAL A 811 46.77 10.49 40.77
CA VAL A 811 46.12 9.73 39.70
C VAL A 811 46.08 8.25 40.09
N VAL A 812 44.91 7.78 40.51
CA VAL A 812 44.68 6.39 40.95
C VAL A 812 44.53 5.44 39.80
N LYS A 813 43.88 5.87 38.68
CA LYS A 813 43.65 5.00 37.52
C LYS A 813 43.56 5.85 36.26
N PHE A 814 44.17 5.39 35.18
CA PHE A 814 44.07 5.92 33.85
C PHE A 814 43.52 4.85 32.93
N ILE A 815 42.37 5.06 32.35
CA ILE A 815 41.65 4.08 31.53
C ILE A 815 41.49 4.69 30.13
N VAL A 816 41.98 4.00 29.14
CA VAL A 816 41.74 4.31 27.72
C VAL A 816 40.81 3.21 27.18
N VAL A 817 39.66 3.60 26.66
CA VAL A 817 38.86 2.75 25.82
C VAL A 817 39.13 3.17 24.38
N PRO A 818 39.86 2.37 23.62
CA PRO A 818 40.29 2.75 22.26
C PRO A 818 39.10 3.21 21.40
N GLY A 819 39.23 4.31 20.69
CA GLY A 819 38.19 4.89 19.84
C GLY A 819 36.97 5.49 20.53
N LYS A 820 36.92 5.49 21.90
CA LYS A 820 35.73 5.93 22.60
C LYS A 820 35.98 7.03 23.65
N ILE A 821 36.82 6.77 24.61
CA ILE A 821 36.92 7.67 25.76
C ILE A 821 38.22 7.43 26.59
N ILE A 822 38.70 8.49 27.23
CA ILE A 822 39.74 8.43 28.24
C ILE A 822 39.13 8.83 29.58
N ASN A 823 39.39 8.05 30.64
CA ASN A 823 38.91 8.36 31.97
C ASN A 823 40.06 8.35 32.98
N ILE A 824 40.31 9.50 33.62
CA ILE A 824 41.32 9.70 34.66
C ILE A 824 40.59 9.71 36.02
N VAL A 825 40.96 8.79 36.89
CA VAL A 825 40.46 8.74 38.25
C VAL A 825 41.50 9.36 39.15
N VAL A 826 41.15 10.44 39.81
CA VAL A 826 42.02 11.17 40.74
C VAL A 826 41.43 11.18 42.17
N LYS A 827 42.30 11.12 43.17
CA LYS A 827 41.98 11.30 44.60
C LYS A 827 42.76 12.46 45.17
#